data_a1c5daa5006cde28f39ed14e7ef3a4e0
#
_entry.id   a1c5daa5006cde28f39ed14e7ef3a4e0
#
_cell.length_a   1.000
_cell.length_b   1.000
_cell.length_c   1.000
_cell.angle_alpha   90.00
_cell.angle_beta   90.00
_cell.angle_gamma   90.00
#
_symmetry.space_group_name_H-M   'P 1'
#
loop_
_entity.id
_entity.type
_entity.pdbx_description
1 polymer ?
#
loop_
_entity_poly.entity_id
_entity_poly.type
_entity_poly.pdbx_seq_one_letter_code
_entity_poly.pdbx_strand_id
1 'polypeptide(L)'
;MAEETKIKEDTVTVPVAQGDLDATSNAEFYNPHGVLGGHLGIGKHADTATIRVLRPLAKSVTILTQDGEYPMTHEYNGVFVVTVPASGTKKQPTIPDYRVRTEWESGAVLIEDDPYRYMPTVGDMDTYLFGEGRHEKLWETLGAHVLRYDDPMGGADGTPGEQVVGTAFSVWAPNAHAVRVVGNFNAWDGRRHAMRELGSSGVWEIFIPGIGAGETYKFQILNANYTWEMKADPMERQHEVPPNTASIVTESTYKWNDDAWMQHRRTTNPHDGPVSIYEVHAGSWRQGLTYRDLAKQLVDYVKQEGFTHVEFMPLAQHPFSGSWGYQVPGYDAVDSRLGSPDDFRYLVDQFHQAGIGVIMDWVPAHFPKDAFALGRFDGTPLYEDPDPLRGEHPEWGTYVFNFGRREVRNFLVANALFWLEDLHVDALRVDAVSSMLYLDYSREPGHWRPNIYGGRENLEAIDFLKEATATAYKNNPGVMVIAEESTAWPGITAPTSAGGIGFGMKWNMGWMHDTLEYLHEEPINRKWHHNEITFSMVYAYSEHYVLPISHDEVVYGKGSLYGKMPGDDWQKLAGVRSMFAYQWAHPGKKLSFMGNELAQWGEWDHDASIDWDCLNWQEHRQVQTMVADLNAFYKAHPALWSQDFDPAGFQWLTSDDADHNTLSFLRIGTKGETLAVVVNFSGEAWSDYQVALPTGGKWTEVFTTDDAKYGGSDIHNGTFEAVEGEYHSRPFSAKITVPALGVVFLKPED
;
A
#
# COMPACT_ATOMS: atom_id res chain seq x y z
N MET A 1 -2.49 14.49 -49.32
CA MET A 1 -3.60 15.21 -49.96
C MET A 1 -4.85 14.51 -49.50
N ALA A 2 -5.53 15.12 -48.53
CA ALA A 2 -6.79 14.61 -48.01
C ALA A 2 -7.84 14.85 -49.13
N GLU A 3 -8.38 13.79 -49.67
CA GLU A 3 -9.64 13.86 -50.45
C GLU A 3 -10.75 14.14 -49.42
N GLU A 4 -11.18 15.41 -49.31
CA GLU A 4 -12.45 15.75 -48.71
C GLU A 4 -13.55 15.00 -49.46
N THR A 5 -14.06 13.92 -48.87
CA THR A 5 -15.23 13.21 -49.37
C THR A 5 -16.41 14.19 -49.28
N LYS A 6 -16.79 14.78 -50.41
CA LYS A 6 -18.03 15.56 -50.53
C LYS A 6 -19.19 14.66 -50.14
N ILE A 7 -19.74 14.83 -48.97
CA ILE A 7 -20.96 14.19 -48.47
C ILE A 7 -22.07 14.55 -49.47
N LYS A 8 -22.61 13.56 -50.14
CA LYS A 8 -23.78 13.77 -51.02
C LYS A 8 -24.98 14.07 -50.10
N GLU A 9 -25.49 15.29 -50.14
CA GLU A 9 -26.64 15.76 -49.37
C GLU A 9 -27.95 14.94 -49.55
N ASP A 10 -27.96 13.95 -50.42
CA ASP A 10 -29.14 13.15 -50.79
C ASP A 10 -29.16 11.72 -50.20
N THR A 11 -28.21 11.33 -49.34
CA THR A 11 -28.22 10.01 -48.73
C THR A 11 -29.00 10.02 -47.42
N VAL A 12 -29.97 9.09 -47.25
CA VAL A 12 -30.73 8.93 -46.00
C VAL A 12 -29.85 8.34 -44.88
N THR A 13 -28.95 7.42 -45.24
CA THR A 13 -28.00 6.79 -44.32
C THR A 13 -26.75 7.65 -44.22
N VAL A 14 -26.29 7.94 -42.99
CA VAL A 14 -25.04 8.66 -42.76
C VAL A 14 -23.88 7.83 -43.32
N PRO A 15 -23.10 8.35 -44.25
CA PRO A 15 -22.02 7.58 -44.89
C PRO A 15 -20.83 7.41 -43.95
N VAL A 16 -20.13 6.28 -44.09
CA VAL A 16 -18.88 5.97 -43.38
C VAL A 16 -17.83 5.58 -44.42
N ALA A 17 -16.57 5.96 -44.19
CA ALA A 17 -15.48 5.57 -45.08
C ALA A 17 -15.24 4.06 -45.00
N GLN A 18 -14.90 3.43 -46.11
CA GLN A 18 -14.69 1.97 -46.19
C GLN A 18 -13.58 1.51 -45.19
N GLY A 19 -12.49 2.28 -45.10
CA GLY A 19 -11.41 1.95 -44.14
C GLY A 19 -11.85 1.96 -42.66
N ASP A 20 -12.78 2.86 -42.32
CA ASP A 20 -13.34 2.92 -40.95
C ASP A 20 -14.28 1.73 -40.69
N LEU A 21 -15.07 1.31 -41.71
CA LEU A 21 -15.89 0.09 -41.64
C LEU A 21 -15.03 -1.17 -41.51
N ASP A 22 -13.92 -1.25 -42.27
CA ASP A 22 -12.96 -2.36 -42.16
C ASP A 22 -12.38 -2.46 -40.75
N ALA A 23 -11.86 -1.34 -40.25
CA ALA A 23 -11.29 -1.28 -38.90
C ALA A 23 -12.34 -1.56 -37.78
N THR A 24 -13.56 -1.02 -37.97
CA THR A 24 -14.68 -1.25 -37.02
C THR A 24 -15.13 -2.70 -37.04
N SER A 25 -15.24 -3.35 -38.18
CA SER A 25 -15.65 -4.75 -38.29
C SER A 25 -14.66 -5.72 -37.62
N ASN A 26 -13.38 -5.33 -37.61
CA ASN A 26 -12.33 -6.04 -36.89
C ASN A 26 -12.19 -5.60 -35.41
N ALA A 27 -12.97 -4.59 -34.97
CA ALA A 27 -12.84 -3.92 -33.67
C ALA A 27 -11.42 -3.39 -33.39
N GLU A 28 -10.81 -2.81 -34.43
CA GLU A 28 -9.47 -2.21 -34.44
C GLU A 28 -9.51 -0.70 -34.67
N PHE A 29 -10.72 -0.11 -34.71
CA PHE A 29 -10.88 1.32 -34.93
C PHE A 29 -10.74 2.08 -33.60
N TYR A 30 -9.90 3.11 -33.57
CA TYR A 30 -9.64 3.92 -32.39
C TYR A 30 -10.87 4.74 -31.92
N ASN A 31 -11.84 4.95 -32.80
CA ASN A 31 -13.07 5.69 -32.45
C ASN A 31 -14.32 4.92 -32.94
N PRO A 32 -14.65 3.76 -32.34
CA PRO A 32 -15.80 2.95 -32.80
C PRO A 32 -17.13 3.70 -32.63
N HIS A 33 -17.25 4.62 -31.68
CA HIS A 33 -18.43 5.47 -31.50
C HIS A 33 -18.66 6.45 -32.65
N GLY A 34 -17.68 6.71 -33.52
CA GLY A 34 -17.82 7.49 -34.74
C GLY A 34 -18.51 6.72 -35.87
N VAL A 35 -18.63 5.40 -35.73
CA VAL A 35 -19.26 4.50 -36.74
C VAL A 35 -20.46 3.79 -36.16
N LEU A 36 -20.29 3.14 -35.00
CA LEU A 36 -21.34 2.41 -34.25
C LEU A 36 -22.17 3.38 -33.39
N GLY A 37 -23.34 2.91 -32.98
CA GLY A 37 -24.32 3.74 -32.29
C GLY A 37 -25.21 4.53 -33.25
N GLY A 38 -25.87 5.55 -32.73
CA GLY A 38 -26.78 6.41 -33.47
C GLY A 38 -26.13 7.71 -33.93
N HIS A 39 -26.37 8.08 -35.19
CA HIS A 39 -25.86 9.33 -35.79
C HIS A 39 -26.99 10.08 -36.49
N LEU A 40 -27.19 11.35 -36.14
CA LEU A 40 -28.21 12.18 -36.77
C LEU A 40 -27.92 12.41 -38.27
N GLY A 41 -28.95 12.37 -39.08
CA GLY A 41 -28.84 12.71 -40.48
C GLY A 41 -28.46 14.18 -40.71
N ILE A 42 -27.93 14.49 -41.89
CA ILE A 42 -27.40 15.81 -42.23
C ILE A 42 -28.36 16.52 -43.21
N GLY A 43 -28.45 17.83 -43.10
CA GLY A 43 -29.21 18.67 -44.02
C GLY A 43 -30.72 18.40 -44.00
N LYS A 44 -31.33 18.07 -45.13
CA LYS A 44 -32.77 17.75 -45.23
C LYS A 44 -33.19 16.47 -44.51
N HIS A 45 -32.24 15.65 -44.10
CA HIS A 45 -32.44 14.38 -43.38
C HIS A 45 -32.16 14.49 -41.88
N ALA A 46 -32.05 15.70 -41.35
CA ALA A 46 -31.84 15.92 -39.90
C ALA A 46 -32.95 15.36 -38.98
N ASP A 47 -34.09 14.97 -39.55
CA ASP A 47 -35.22 14.32 -38.88
C ASP A 47 -35.08 12.78 -38.84
N THR A 48 -33.92 12.25 -39.25
CA THR A 48 -33.59 10.81 -39.17
C THR A 48 -32.33 10.57 -38.37
N ALA A 49 -32.18 9.34 -37.87
CA ALA A 49 -30.96 8.85 -37.24
C ALA A 49 -30.54 7.52 -37.90
N THR A 50 -29.28 7.42 -38.26
CA THR A 50 -28.67 6.17 -38.73
C THR A 50 -28.10 5.44 -37.54
N ILE A 51 -28.48 4.19 -37.31
CA ILE A 51 -27.96 3.34 -36.23
C ILE A 51 -27.15 2.21 -36.86
N ARG A 52 -25.91 2.02 -36.37
CA ARG A 52 -25.05 0.88 -36.75
C ARG A 52 -24.68 0.09 -35.53
N VAL A 53 -24.70 -1.24 -35.63
CA VAL A 53 -24.23 -2.16 -34.58
C VAL A 53 -23.35 -3.25 -35.19
N LEU A 54 -22.35 -3.67 -34.47
CA LEU A 54 -21.49 -4.80 -34.82
C LEU A 54 -22.00 -6.06 -34.13
N ARG A 55 -22.54 -7.00 -34.90
CA ARG A 55 -23.09 -8.30 -34.45
C ARG A 55 -22.54 -9.43 -35.33
N PRO A 56 -21.29 -9.87 -35.09
CA PRO A 56 -20.70 -10.96 -35.85
C PRO A 56 -21.58 -12.22 -35.77
N LEU A 57 -21.76 -12.88 -36.90
CA LEU A 57 -22.52 -14.13 -37.04
C LEU A 57 -24.02 -14.02 -36.64
N ALA A 58 -24.57 -12.83 -36.49
CA ALA A 58 -26.00 -12.68 -36.29
C ALA A 58 -26.77 -13.07 -37.58
N LYS A 59 -27.89 -13.79 -37.38
CA LYS A 59 -28.84 -14.09 -38.44
C LYS A 59 -29.70 -12.88 -38.79
N SER A 60 -30.18 -12.18 -37.75
CA SER A 60 -30.95 -10.95 -37.92
C SER A 60 -30.72 -10.02 -36.73
N VAL A 61 -30.82 -8.71 -37.00
CA VAL A 61 -30.73 -7.67 -35.98
C VAL A 61 -31.90 -6.69 -36.16
N THR A 62 -32.51 -6.27 -35.07
CA THR A 62 -33.64 -5.33 -35.08
C THR A 62 -33.43 -4.27 -34.00
N ILE A 63 -33.61 -3.01 -34.36
CA ILE A 63 -33.65 -1.91 -33.39
C ILE A 63 -35.08 -1.79 -32.86
N LEU A 64 -35.19 -1.78 -31.55
CA LEU A 64 -36.43 -1.59 -30.79
C LEU A 64 -36.43 -0.16 -30.24
N THR A 65 -37.46 0.61 -30.55
CA THR A 65 -37.69 1.94 -29.98
C THR A 65 -39.10 1.98 -29.34
N GLN A 66 -39.43 3.06 -28.62
CA GLN A 66 -40.78 3.26 -28.12
C GLN A 66 -41.83 3.33 -29.24
N ASP A 67 -41.44 3.77 -30.43
CA ASP A 67 -42.35 4.00 -31.58
C ASP A 67 -42.47 2.78 -32.52
N GLY A 68 -41.61 1.77 -32.37
CA GLY A 68 -41.67 0.57 -33.20
C GLY A 68 -40.38 -0.24 -33.30
N GLU A 69 -40.45 -1.27 -34.16
CA GLU A 69 -39.35 -2.17 -34.45
C GLU A 69 -38.81 -1.90 -35.85
N TYR A 70 -37.51 -1.81 -36.00
CA TYR A 70 -36.81 -1.48 -37.23
C TYR A 70 -35.80 -2.58 -37.57
N PRO A 71 -36.12 -3.53 -38.50
CA PRO A 71 -35.17 -4.52 -38.95
C PRO A 71 -33.96 -3.87 -39.63
N MET A 72 -32.76 -4.30 -39.28
CA MET A 72 -31.51 -3.81 -39.84
C MET A 72 -31.10 -4.60 -41.09
N THR A 73 -30.37 -3.96 -41.98
CA THR A 73 -29.70 -4.58 -43.11
C THR A 73 -28.23 -4.85 -42.80
N HIS A 74 -27.72 -6.00 -43.19
CA HIS A 74 -26.30 -6.28 -43.13
C HIS A 74 -25.56 -5.34 -44.10
N GLU A 75 -24.67 -4.50 -43.60
CA GLU A 75 -23.90 -3.53 -44.38
C GLU A 75 -22.54 -4.11 -44.78
N TYR A 76 -21.76 -4.59 -43.77
CA TYR A 76 -20.40 -5.09 -44.02
C TYR A 76 -19.88 -5.94 -42.84
N ASN A 77 -19.36 -7.14 -43.12
CA ASN A 77 -18.62 -7.99 -42.13
C ASN A 77 -19.19 -8.00 -40.70
N GLY A 78 -20.51 -8.23 -40.55
CA GLY A 78 -21.17 -8.25 -39.25
C GLY A 78 -21.60 -6.88 -38.74
N VAL A 79 -21.34 -5.81 -39.46
CA VAL A 79 -21.94 -4.49 -39.24
C VAL A 79 -23.33 -4.47 -39.87
N PHE A 80 -24.34 -4.12 -39.08
CA PHE A 80 -25.72 -3.94 -39.49
C PHE A 80 -26.09 -2.47 -39.37
N VAL A 81 -26.95 -2.00 -40.30
CA VAL A 81 -27.37 -0.59 -40.39
C VAL A 81 -28.87 -0.45 -40.56
N VAL A 82 -29.47 0.57 -39.96
CA VAL A 82 -30.82 1.02 -40.23
C VAL A 82 -30.95 2.53 -40.04
N THR A 83 -31.86 3.15 -40.78
CA THR A 83 -32.23 4.54 -40.56
C THR A 83 -33.64 4.58 -39.96
N VAL A 84 -33.78 5.28 -38.85
CA VAL A 84 -35.00 5.43 -38.08
C VAL A 84 -35.39 6.90 -37.96
N PRO A 85 -36.65 7.27 -37.63
CA PRO A 85 -37.01 8.64 -37.32
C PRO A 85 -36.21 9.14 -36.11
N ALA A 86 -35.70 10.38 -36.17
CA ALA A 86 -35.10 11.02 -35.00
C ALA A 86 -36.20 11.40 -33.97
N SER A 87 -35.84 11.36 -32.70
CA SER A 87 -36.66 11.86 -31.58
C SER A 87 -36.45 13.36 -31.38
N GLY A 88 -37.15 13.93 -30.41
CA GLY A 88 -37.05 15.34 -30.07
C GLY A 88 -37.90 16.24 -30.97
N THR A 89 -37.45 17.49 -31.17
CA THR A 89 -38.17 18.46 -32.01
C THR A 89 -37.48 18.67 -33.34
N LYS A 90 -38.23 19.17 -34.34
CA LYS A 90 -37.62 19.51 -35.66
C LYS A 90 -36.46 20.53 -35.55
N LYS A 91 -36.42 21.33 -34.47
CA LYS A 91 -35.33 22.30 -34.25
C LYS A 91 -34.16 21.72 -33.49
N GLN A 92 -34.44 20.65 -32.71
CA GLN A 92 -33.47 19.96 -31.88
C GLN A 92 -33.75 18.43 -31.98
N PRO A 93 -33.41 17.82 -33.12
CA PRO A 93 -33.53 16.38 -33.27
C PRO A 93 -32.52 15.69 -32.36
N THR A 94 -32.90 14.55 -31.79
CA THR A 94 -32.07 13.69 -30.97
C THR A 94 -32.10 12.26 -31.48
N ILE A 95 -31.09 11.49 -31.16
CA ILE A 95 -31.10 10.06 -31.42
C ILE A 95 -32.17 9.44 -30.52
N PRO A 96 -33.10 8.57 -31.04
CA PRO A 96 -34.07 7.91 -30.20
C PRO A 96 -33.39 6.94 -29.24
N ASP A 97 -34.01 6.77 -28.05
CA ASP A 97 -33.64 5.65 -27.19
C ASP A 97 -34.02 4.33 -27.85
N TYR A 98 -33.13 3.34 -27.74
CA TYR A 98 -33.36 2.06 -28.38
C TYR A 98 -32.72 0.90 -27.65
N ARG A 99 -33.17 -0.31 -27.96
CA ARG A 99 -32.53 -1.58 -27.64
C ARG A 99 -32.23 -2.35 -28.92
N VAL A 100 -31.27 -3.25 -28.84
CA VAL A 100 -30.83 -4.09 -29.96
C VAL A 100 -31.29 -5.51 -29.73
N ARG A 101 -32.19 -6.02 -30.53
CA ARG A 101 -32.57 -7.44 -30.56
C ARG A 101 -31.74 -8.16 -31.62
N THR A 102 -30.95 -9.14 -31.16
CA THR A 102 -30.11 -9.98 -32.03
C THR A 102 -30.62 -11.42 -32.00
N GLU A 103 -30.78 -12.04 -33.16
CA GLU A 103 -31.10 -13.46 -33.32
C GLU A 103 -29.96 -14.17 -34.07
N TRP A 104 -29.55 -15.32 -33.57
CA TRP A 104 -28.53 -16.18 -34.20
C TRP A 104 -29.11 -17.41 -34.86
N GLU A 105 -28.33 -18.08 -35.72
CA GLU A 105 -28.76 -19.33 -36.40
C GLU A 105 -29.11 -20.45 -35.42
N SER A 106 -28.59 -20.43 -34.23
CA SER A 106 -28.95 -21.34 -33.12
C SER A 106 -30.39 -21.17 -32.62
N GLY A 107 -31.04 -20.06 -32.98
CA GLY A 107 -32.35 -19.65 -32.46
C GLY A 107 -32.25 -18.88 -31.14
N ALA A 108 -31.05 -18.60 -30.64
CA ALA A 108 -30.87 -17.73 -29.47
C ALA A 108 -31.27 -16.29 -29.85
N VAL A 109 -31.95 -15.63 -28.91
CA VAL A 109 -32.36 -14.22 -29.04
C VAL A 109 -31.87 -13.48 -27.81
N LEU A 110 -31.23 -12.32 -28.02
CA LEU A 110 -30.79 -11.42 -26.97
C LEU A 110 -31.31 -10.01 -27.25
N ILE A 111 -31.84 -9.38 -26.21
CA ILE A 111 -32.19 -7.95 -26.23
C ILE A 111 -31.22 -7.28 -25.25
N GLU A 112 -30.51 -6.27 -25.73
CA GLU A 112 -29.51 -5.55 -24.96
C GLU A 112 -29.46 -4.08 -25.37
N ASP A 113 -28.95 -3.24 -24.48
CA ASP A 113 -28.65 -1.86 -24.79
C ASP A 113 -27.34 -1.76 -25.58
N ASP A 114 -27.15 -0.65 -26.29
CA ASP A 114 -25.98 -0.45 -27.14
C ASP A 114 -24.93 0.40 -26.42
N PRO A 115 -23.73 -0.13 -26.15
CA PRO A 115 -22.66 0.63 -25.50
C PRO A 115 -22.23 1.88 -26.28
N TYR A 116 -22.41 1.88 -27.62
CA TYR A 116 -21.96 2.97 -28.48
C TYR A 116 -22.90 4.18 -28.54
N ARG A 117 -24.03 4.17 -27.83
CA ARG A 117 -24.91 5.33 -27.72
C ARG A 117 -24.55 6.28 -26.56
N TYR A 118 -23.62 5.90 -25.72
CA TYR A 118 -23.26 6.64 -24.51
C TYR A 118 -22.13 7.64 -24.74
N MET A 119 -22.27 8.80 -24.07
CA MET A 119 -21.22 9.83 -24.04
C MET A 119 -20.00 9.34 -23.24
N PRO A 120 -18.81 9.97 -23.40
CA PRO A 120 -17.66 9.67 -22.57
C PRO A 120 -17.96 9.78 -21.08
N THR A 121 -17.50 8.82 -20.29
CA THR A 121 -17.63 8.79 -18.82
C THR A 121 -16.41 9.45 -18.13
N VAL A 122 -15.28 9.54 -18.81
CA VAL A 122 -14.10 10.30 -18.38
C VAL A 122 -14.15 11.70 -18.97
N GLY A 123 -14.09 12.72 -18.12
CA GLY A 123 -14.20 14.12 -18.53
C GLY A 123 -12.90 14.72 -19.08
N ASP A 124 -13.02 15.81 -19.80
CA ASP A 124 -11.85 16.55 -20.33
C ASP A 124 -10.93 17.06 -19.22
N MET A 125 -11.50 17.44 -18.06
CA MET A 125 -10.72 17.89 -16.91
C MET A 125 -9.90 16.73 -16.33
N ASP A 126 -10.47 15.52 -16.27
CA ASP A 126 -9.78 14.34 -15.73
C ASP A 126 -8.60 13.94 -16.63
N THR A 127 -8.82 13.89 -17.95
CA THR A 127 -7.73 13.60 -18.90
C THR A 127 -6.64 14.67 -18.87
N TYR A 128 -7.01 15.94 -18.71
CA TYR A 128 -6.06 17.03 -18.56
C TYR A 128 -5.23 16.90 -17.27
N LEU A 129 -5.89 16.71 -16.12
CA LEU A 129 -5.21 16.56 -14.83
C LEU A 129 -4.27 15.33 -14.82
N PHE A 130 -4.71 14.23 -15.42
CA PHE A 130 -3.89 13.03 -15.56
C PHE A 130 -2.65 13.28 -16.43
N GLY A 131 -2.79 13.92 -17.59
CA GLY A 131 -1.67 14.28 -18.47
C GLY A 131 -0.70 15.27 -17.84
N GLU A 132 -1.16 16.13 -16.92
CA GLU A 132 -0.33 17.03 -16.12
C GLU A 132 0.29 16.31 -14.88
N GLY A 133 -0.08 15.05 -14.60
CA GLY A 133 0.40 14.31 -13.45
C GLY A 133 -0.18 14.79 -12.12
N ARG A 134 -1.40 15.30 -12.09
CA ARG A 134 -2.00 15.99 -10.93
C ARG A 134 -3.40 15.50 -10.55
N HIS A 135 -3.80 14.36 -11.05
CA HIS A 135 -5.10 13.77 -10.71
C HIS A 135 -5.02 13.00 -9.39
N GLU A 136 -5.22 13.67 -8.26
CA GLU A 136 -5.06 13.11 -6.92
C GLU A 136 -6.05 11.96 -6.61
N LYS A 137 -7.19 11.89 -7.30
CA LYS A 137 -8.23 10.84 -7.15
C LYS A 137 -8.39 9.99 -8.41
N LEU A 138 -7.28 9.57 -8.98
CA LEU A 138 -7.27 8.84 -10.24
C LEU A 138 -8.09 7.55 -10.18
N TRP A 139 -8.16 6.90 -9.02
CA TRP A 139 -8.97 5.68 -8.78
C TRP A 139 -10.48 5.91 -8.90
N GLU A 140 -10.97 7.16 -8.84
CA GLU A 140 -12.39 7.47 -9.06
C GLU A 140 -12.71 7.63 -10.55
N THR A 141 -11.69 7.70 -11.41
CA THR A 141 -11.83 8.04 -12.83
C THR A 141 -11.43 6.90 -13.76
N LEU A 142 -10.21 6.35 -13.58
CA LEU A 142 -9.74 5.21 -14.36
C LEU A 142 -10.14 3.89 -13.69
N GLY A 143 -10.17 2.82 -14.48
CA GLY A 143 -10.60 1.50 -14.04
C GLY A 143 -12.04 1.16 -14.42
N ALA A 144 -12.71 0.39 -13.58
CA ALA A 144 -14.09 -0.07 -13.79
C ALA A 144 -15.04 0.51 -12.74
N HIS A 145 -16.04 1.28 -13.18
CA HIS A 145 -16.99 1.97 -12.31
C HIS A 145 -18.42 1.66 -12.68
N VAL A 146 -19.22 1.16 -11.73
CA VAL A 146 -20.65 0.90 -11.94
C VAL A 146 -21.41 2.22 -11.94
N LEU A 147 -22.11 2.48 -13.03
CA LEU A 147 -22.94 3.66 -13.23
C LEU A 147 -24.40 3.28 -13.47
N ARG A 148 -25.30 4.22 -13.19
CA ARG A 148 -26.75 4.05 -13.35
C ARG A 148 -27.33 5.23 -14.10
N TYR A 149 -28.15 4.93 -15.11
CA TYR A 149 -28.85 5.93 -15.92
C TYR A 149 -30.34 5.68 -15.92
N ASP A 150 -31.13 6.73 -15.77
CA ASP A 150 -32.56 6.69 -16.04
C ASP A 150 -32.77 6.67 -17.56
N ASP A 151 -33.57 5.73 -18.03
CA ASP A 151 -33.83 5.55 -19.48
C ASP A 151 -35.32 5.33 -19.70
N PRO A 152 -35.95 6.03 -20.66
CA PRO A 152 -37.35 5.90 -20.97
C PRO A 152 -37.80 4.50 -21.39
N MET A 153 -36.87 3.70 -21.93
CA MET A 153 -37.12 2.31 -22.32
C MET A 153 -36.95 1.30 -21.18
N GLY A 154 -36.46 1.75 -20.00
CA GLY A 154 -36.24 0.89 -18.84
C GLY A 154 -34.79 0.35 -18.78
N GLY A 155 -34.59 -0.81 -18.14
CA GLY A 155 -33.29 -1.43 -17.94
C GLY A 155 -32.51 -1.74 -19.22
N ALA A 156 -31.28 -2.23 -19.07
CA ALA A 156 -30.40 -2.57 -20.19
C ALA A 156 -31.00 -3.62 -21.14
N ASP A 157 -31.88 -4.47 -20.66
CA ASP A 157 -32.66 -5.45 -21.42
C ASP A 157 -34.03 -4.92 -21.87
N GLY A 158 -34.35 -3.66 -21.56
CA GLY A 158 -35.66 -3.04 -21.85
C GLY A 158 -36.75 -3.32 -20.81
N THR A 159 -36.41 -3.77 -19.61
CA THR A 159 -37.38 -3.99 -18.53
C THR A 159 -37.97 -2.64 -18.05
N PRO A 160 -39.29 -2.40 -18.21
CA PRO A 160 -39.89 -1.11 -17.86
C PRO A 160 -39.72 -0.75 -16.38
N GLY A 161 -39.38 0.52 -16.11
CA GLY A 161 -39.28 1.07 -14.76
C GLY A 161 -37.97 0.75 -14.03
N GLU A 162 -37.03 0.04 -14.68
CA GLU A 162 -35.71 -0.18 -14.19
C GLU A 162 -34.72 0.84 -14.76
N GLN A 163 -33.63 1.14 -14.01
CA GLN A 163 -32.52 1.94 -14.51
C GLN A 163 -31.61 1.07 -15.41
N VAL A 164 -30.91 1.69 -16.35
CA VAL A 164 -29.78 1.06 -17.00
C VAL A 164 -28.63 1.04 -16.00
N VAL A 165 -28.29 -0.14 -15.50
CA VAL A 165 -27.06 -0.37 -14.74
C VAL A 165 -25.98 -0.87 -15.71
N GLY A 166 -24.79 -0.31 -15.64
CA GLY A 166 -23.68 -0.72 -16.48
C GLY A 166 -22.35 -0.34 -15.84
N THR A 167 -21.25 -0.73 -16.49
CA THR A 167 -19.91 -0.42 -16.01
C THR A 167 -19.16 0.42 -17.05
N ALA A 168 -18.63 1.54 -16.60
CA ALA A 168 -17.66 2.34 -17.34
C ALA A 168 -16.28 1.73 -17.13
N PHE A 169 -15.60 1.40 -18.23
CA PHE A 169 -14.23 0.90 -18.26
C PHE A 169 -13.32 1.94 -18.88
N SER A 170 -12.21 2.24 -18.23
CA SER A 170 -11.22 3.15 -18.78
C SER A 170 -9.80 2.73 -18.42
N VAL A 171 -8.86 2.89 -19.38
CA VAL A 171 -7.47 2.48 -19.21
C VAL A 171 -6.54 3.38 -20.01
N TRP A 172 -5.34 3.61 -19.48
CA TRP A 172 -4.30 4.36 -20.16
C TRP A 172 -3.36 3.43 -20.93
N ALA A 173 -3.38 3.57 -22.27
CA ALA A 173 -2.56 2.80 -23.19
C ALA A 173 -2.23 3.64 -24.45
N PRO A 174 -1.36 4.66 -24.35
CA PRO A 174 -1.17 5.68 -25.37
C PRO A 174 -0.51 5.18 -26.66
N ASN A 175 0.13 4.01 -26.64
CA ASN A 175 0.75 3.42 -27.82
C ASN A 175 -0.04 2.21 -28.37
N ALA A 176 -1.22 1.96 -27.84
CA ALA A 176 -2.12 0.93 -28.37
C ALA A 176 -2.76 1.39 -29.67
N HIS A 177 -2.95 0.45 -30.61
CA HIS A 177 -3.70 0.68 -31.86
C HIS A 177 -5.20 0.47 -31.65
N ALA A 178 -5.59 -0.41 -30.74
CA ALA A 178 -6.97 -0.65 -30.32
C ALA A 178 -7.02 -1.25 -28.91
N VAL A 179 -8.11 -1.02 -28.20
CA VAL A 179 -8.37 -1.63 -26.90
C VAL A 179 -9.81 -2.16 -26.86
N ARG A 180 -10.01 -3.33 -26.26
CA ARG A 180 -11.31 -3.96 -26.05
C ARG A 180 -11.45 -4.41 -24.59
N VAL A 181 -12.68 -4.44 -24.11
CA VAL A 181 -12.99 -5.11 -22.85
C VAL A 181 -13.43 -6.54 -23.11
N VAL A 182 -12.85 -7.50 -22.40
CA VAL A 182 -13.19 -8.92 -22.47
C VAL A 182 -13.53 -9.44 -21.09
N GLY A 183 -14.46 -10.38 -21.01
CA GLY A 183 -14.88 -10.98 -19.76
C GLY A 183 -15.90 -12.09 -19.98
N ASN A 184 -16.44 -12.64 -18.89
CA ASN A 184 -17.46 -13.69 -18.99
C ASN A 184 -18.72 -13.21 -19.72
N PHE A 185 -19.08 -11.93 -19.58
CA PHE A 185 -20.25 -11.30 -20.19
C PHE A 185 -20.22 -11.27 -21.75
N ASN A 186 -19.07 -11.43 -22.36
CA ASN A 186 -18.94 -11.51 -23.81
C ASN A 186 -18.16 -12.75 -24.27
N ALA A 187 -18.08 -13.79 -23.41
CA ALA A 187 -17.36 -15.02 -23.69
C ALA A 187 -15.89 -14.79 -24.11
N TRP A 188 -15.28 -13.74 -23.56
CA TRP A 188 -13.90 -13.31 -23.83
C TRP A 188 -13.64 -12.90 -25.29
N ASP A 189 -14.71 -12.55 -26.04
CA ASP A 189 -14.65 -11.96 -27.38
C ASP A 189 -14.98 -10.46 -27.31
N GLY A 190 -13.95 -9.62 -27.35
CA GLY A 190 -14.07 -8.17 -27.20
C GLY A 190 -14.57 -7.42 -28.41
N ARG A 191 -14.89 -8.09 -29.54
CA ARG A 191 -15.27 -7.40 -30.79
C ARG A 191 -16.48 -6.48 -30.64
N ARG A 192 -17.43 -6.81 -29.77
CA ARG A 192 -18.60 -5.98 -29.48
C ARG A 192 -18.38 -4.88 -28.46
N HIS A 193 -17.19 -4.84 -27.86
CA HIS A 193 -16.84 -3.90 -26.79
C HIS A 193 -15.48 -3.23 -27.05
N ALA A 194 -15.29 -2.74 -28.27
CA ALA A 194 -14.13 -1.93 -28.62
C ALA A 194 -14.25 -0.55 -27.97
N MET A 195 -13.17 -0.09 -27.36
CA MET A 195 -13.10 1.20 -26.66
C MET A 195 -12.75 2.32 -27.64
N ARG A 196 -13.17 3.54 -27.31
CA ARG A 196 -12.71 4.76 -28.01
C ARG A 196 -11.54 5.38 -27.28
N GLU A 197 -10.59 5.91 -28.03
CA GLU A 197 -9.55 6.77 -27.51
C GLU A 197 -10.09 8.19 -27.28
N LEU A 198 -9.78 8.79 -26.12
CA LEU A 198 -10.22 10.13 -25.75
C LEU A 198 -9.21 11.19 -26.19
N GLY A 199 -9.38 11.65 -27.41
CA GLY A 199 -8.50 12.65 -28.04
C GLY A 199 -7.07 12.15 -28.15
N SER A 200 -6.10 12.91 -27.62
CA SER A 200 -4.67 12.56 -27.61
C SER A 200 -4.17 12.20 -26.21
N SER A 201 -5.08 11.87 -25.29
CA SER A 201 -4.71 11.58 -23.88
C SER A 201 -4.09 10.19 -23.70
N GLY A 202 -4.30 9.29 -24.67
CA GLY A 202 -3.96 7.88 -24.55
C GLY A 202 -4.87 7.09 -23.60
N VAL A 203 -5.96 7.71 -23.12
CA VAL A 203 -7.00 7.04 -22.33
C VAL A 203 -8.05 6.46 -23.24
N TRP A 204 -8.32 5.18 -23.08
CA TRP A 204 -9.37 4.44 -23.77
C TRP A 204 -10.56 4.24 -22.84
N GLU A 205 -11.79 4.30 -23.38
CA GLU A 205 -13.00 4.28 -22.55
C GLU A 205 -14.17 3.64 -23.30
N ILE A 206 -15.04 2.94 -22.56
CA ILE A 206 -16.37 2.48 -22.98
C ILE A 206 -17.27 2.30 -21.76
N PHE A 207 -18.55 2.67 -21.88
CA PHE A 207 -19.61 2.24 -20.95
C PHE A 207 -20.31 1.01 -21.51
N ILE A 208 -20.38 -0.08 -20.75
CA ILE A 208 -21.07 -1.31 -21.16
C ILE A 208 -22.31 -1.51 -20.27
N PRO A 209 -23.52 -1.32 -20.84
CA PRO A 209 -24.78 -1.56 -20.13
C PRO A 209 -24.95 -3.05 -19.77
N GLY A 210 -25.64 -3.32 -18.68
CA GLY A 210 -25.96 -4.68 -18.22
C GLY A 210 -24.81 -5.37 -17.47
N ILE A 211 -23.66 -4.70 -17.29
CA ILE A 211 -22.51 -5.22 -16.55
C ILE A 211 -22.45 -4.58 -15.18
N GLY A 212 -22.38 -5.37 -14.12
CA GLY A 212 -22.35 -4.90 -12.74
C GLY A 212 -21.23 -5.51 -11.93
N ALA A 213 -21.26 -5.25 -10.62
CA ALA A 213 -20.30 -5.78 -9.67
C ALA A 213 -20.26 -7.32 -9.69
N GLY A 214 -19.05 -7.89 -9.55
CA GLY A 214 -18.79 -9.33 -9.57
C GLY A 214 -18.37 -9.87 -10.94
N GLU A 215 -18.52 -9.11 -12.02
CA GLU A 215 -18.08 -9.56 -13.33
C GLU A 215 -16.55 -9.52 -13.47
N THR A 216 -15.99 -10.59 -14.05
CA THR A 216 -14.56 -10.67 -14.35
C THR A 216 -14.26 -10.06 -15.71
N TYR A 217 -13.16 -9.33 -15.81
CA TYR A 217 -12.76 -8.67 -17.06
C TYR A 217 -11.24 -8.53 -17.18
N LYS A 218 -10.82 -8.28 -18.43
CA LYS A 218 -9.48 -7.81 -18.79
C LYS A 218 -9.59 -6.78 -19.91
N PHE A 219 -8.52 -6.02 -20.11
CA PHE A 219 -8.31 -5.28 -21.35
C PHE A 219 -7.57 -6.14 -22.35
N GLN A 220 -8.11 -6.25 -23.56
CA GLN A 220 -7.43 -6.84 -24.70
C GLN A 220 -6.85 -5.69 -25.53
N ILE A 221 -5.54 -5.61 -25.63
CA ILE A 221 -4.81 -4.48 -26.20
C ILE A 221 -4.13 -4.93 -27.51
N LEU A 222 -4.43 -4.26 -28.61
CA LEU A 222 -3.60 -4.33 -29.81
C LEU A 222 -2.41 -3.39 -29.61
N ASN A 223 -1.31 -3.96 -29.14
CA ASN A 223 -0.16 -3.21 -28.67
C ASN A 223 0.62 -2.52 -29.79
N ALA A 224 1.62 -1.73 -29.45
CA ALA A 224 2.49 -1.00 -30.37
C ALA A 224 3.16 -1.90 -31.44
N ASN A 225 3.26 -3.20 -31.21
CA ASN A 225 3.84 -4.18 -32.13
C ASN A 225 2.78 -4.91 -32.97
N TYR A 226 1.52 -4.46 -32.96
CA TYR A 226 0.38 -5.09 -33.62
C TYR A 226 0.10 -6.52 -33.15
N THR A 227 0.35 -6.80 -31.87
CA THR A 227 0.04 -8.08 -31.21
C THR A 227 -1.09 -7.87 -30.21
N TRP A 228 -2.09 -8.74 -30.22
CA TRP A 228 -3.14 -8.73 -29.19
C TRP A 228 -2.64 -9.37 -27.91
N GLU A 229 -2.69 -8.63 -26.81
CA GLU A 229 -2.36 -9.09 -25.48
C GLU A 229 -3.51 -8.84 -24.51
N MET A 230 -3.63 -9.69 -23.48
CA MET A 230 -4.61 -9.53 -22.41
C MET A 230 -3.93 -9.03 -21.15
N LYS A 231 -4.41 -7.90 -20.62
CA LYS A 231 -3.88 -7.24 -19.43
C LYS A 231 -4.96 -7.12 -18.37
N ALA A 232 -4.58 -7.35 -17.11
CA ALA A 232 -5.40 -6.92 -15.96
C ALA A 232 -5.45 -5.39 -15.94
N ASP A 233 -6.46 -4.86 -15.28
CA ASP A 233 -6.63 -3.42 -15.14
C ASP A 233 -5.61 -2.84 -14.14
N PRO A 234 -4.77 -1.89 -14.52
CA PRO A 234 -3.84 -1.23 -13.59
C PRO A 234 -4.52 -0.53 -12.41
N MET A 235 -5.79 -0.15 -12.57
CA MET A 235 -6.61 0.54 -11.57
C MET A 235 -7.68 -0.39 -10.95
N GLU A 236 -7.50 -1.71 -11.07
CA GLU A 236 -8.43 -2.68 -10.48
C GLU A 236 -8.55 -2.50 -8.97
N ARG A 237 -9.77 -2.61 -8.45
CA ARG A 237 -10.06 -2.60 -7.02
C ARG A 237 -10.13 -4.00 -6.40
N GLN A 238 -10.31 -4.99 -7.25
CA GLN A 238 -10.35 -6.40 -6.87
C GLN A 238 -9.82 -7.26 -8.01
N HIS A 239 -9.06 -8.27 -7.65
CA HIS A 239 -8.49 -9.27 -8.55
C HIS A 239 -9.06 -10.64 -8.23
N GLU A 240 -9.05 -11.56 -9.21
CA GLU A 240 -9.32 -12.97 -8.95
C GLU A 240 -8.27 -13.56 -8.00
N VAL A 241 -8.66 -14.60 -7.27
CA VAL A 241 -7.71 -15.34 -6.45
C VAL A 241 -6.69 -16.06 -7.37
N PRO A 242 -5.39 -15.88 -7.16
CA PRO A 242 -4.37 -16.59 -7.94
C PRO A 242 -4.58 -18.10 -7.91
N PRO A 243 -4.32 -18.83 -9.01
CA PRO A 243 -3.55 -18.41 -10.18
C PRO A 243 -4.34 -17.66 -11.28
N ASN A 244 -5.63 -17.40 -11.08
CA ASN A 244 -6.40 -16.60 -12.01
C ASN A 244 -5.87 -15.16 -12.04
N THR A 245 -6.10 -14.46 -13.16
CA THR A 245 -5.43 -13.17 -13.41
C THR A 245 -6.36 -12.10 -13.99
N ALA A 246 -7.68 -12.24 -13.83
CA ALA A 246 -8.61 -11.23 -14.25
C ALA A 246 -8.94 -10.25 -13.12
N SER A 247 -9.25 -9.03 -13.50
CA SER A 247 -9.82 -8.01 -12.64
C SER A 247 -11.30 -8.28 -12.41
N ILE A 248 -11.85 -7.80 -11.29
CA ILE A 248 -13.27 -7.96 -10.94
C ILE A 248 -13.88 -6.56 -10.78
N VAL A 249 -15.01 -6.33 -11.45
CA VAL A 249 -15.82 -5.11 -11.24
C VAL A 249 -16.31 -5.08 -9.81
N THR A 250 -16.04 -3.99 -9.10
CA THR A 250 -16.48 -3.82 -7.71
C THR A 250 -17.32 -2.57 -7.52
N GLU A 251 -18.24 -2.67 -6.60
CA GLU A 251 -18.99 -1.53 -6.07
C GLU A 251 -19.05 -1.70 -4.55
N SER A 252 -18.40 -0.78 -3.81
CA SER A 252 -18.39 -0.85 -2.36
C SER A 252 -19.74 -0.50 -1.79
N THR A 253 -20.20 -1.32 -0.86
CA THR A 253 -21.38 -1.06 -0.03
C THR A 253 -21.01 -0.82 1.43
N TYR A 254 -19.70 -0.77 1.73
CA TYR A 254 -19.20 -0.61 3.08
C TYR A 254 -19.55 0.77 3.64
N LYS A 255 -19.94 0.78 4.91
CA LYS A 255 -20.21 2.01 5.67
C LYS A 255 -19.24 2.05 6.84
N TRP A 256 -18.35 3.02 6.82
CA TRP A 256 -17.39 3.24 7.86
C TRP A 256 -18.05 3.61 9.20
N ASN A 257 -17.48 3.15 10.30
CA ASN A 257 -17.91 3.45 11.67
C ASN A 257 -16.72 3.95 12.52
N ASP A 258 -15.76 4.61 11.88
CA ASP A 258 -14.51 5.07 12.44
C ASP A 258 -14.37 6.60 12.53
N ASP A 259 -15.47 7.36 12.42
CA ASP A 259 -15.47 8.82 12.44
C ASP A 259 -14.71 9.41 13.64
N ALA A 260 -14.85 8.79 14.83
CA ALA A 260 -14.17 9.24 16.04
C ALA A 260 -12.65 9.10 15.92
N TRP A 261 -12.18 7.97 15.34
CA TRP A 261 -10.76 7.73 15.07
C TRP A 261 -10.22 8.72 14.04
N MET A 262 -10.92 8.89 12.92
CA MET A 262 -10.52 9.80 11.85
C MET A 262 -10.44 11.27 12.32
N GLN A 263 -11.34 11.66 13.23
CA GLN A 263 -11.27 12.98 13.89
C GLN A 263 -10.07 13.08 14.83
N HIS A 264 -9.80 12.03 15.63
CA HIS A 264 -8.63 11.96 16.50
C HIS A 264 -7.34 12.05 15.69
N ARG A 265 -7.21 11.26 14.61
CA ARG A 265 -6.06 11.28 13.71
C ARG A 265 -5.76 12.69 13.18
N ARG A 266 -6.77 13.41 12.71
CA ARG A 266 -6.61 14.78 12.16
C ARG A 266 -6.06 15.79 13.15
N THR A 267 -6.22 15.55 14.43
CA THR A 267 -5.84 16.49 15.52
C THR A 267 -4.62 16.04 16.31
N THR A 268 -4.06 14.88 15.99
CA THR A 268 -2.93 14.28 16.71
C THR A 268 -1.68 14.28 15.85
N ASN A 269 -0.54 14.60 16.44
CA ASN A 269 0.76 14.42 15.81
C ASN A 269 1.41 13.13 16.34
N PRO A 270 1.61 12.10 15.51
CA PRO A 270 2.22 10.84 15.95
C PRO A 270 3.66 10.99 16.50
N HIS A 271 4.39 12.03 16.11
CA HIS A 271 5.73 12.30 16.63
C HIS A 271 5.72 12.55 18.15
N ASP A 272 4.66 13.18 18.66
CA ASP A 272 4.54 13.61 20.06
C ASP A 272 3.83 12.57 20.93
N GLY A 273 3.43 11.45 20.37
CA GLY A 273 2.70 10.37 21.04
C GLY A 273 3.50 9.07 21.16
N PRO A 274 3.00 8.13 21.97
CA PRO A 274 3.56 6.78 22.02
C PRO A 274 3.23 6.06 20.70
N VAL A 275 4.24 5.48 20.06
CA VAL A 275 4.10 4.64 18.88
C VAL A 275 4.88 3.36 19.09
N SER A 276 4.15 2.25 19.26
CA SER A 276 4.67 0.89 19.23
C SER A 276 3.91 0.08 18.20
N ILE A 277 4.64 -0.52 17.29
CA ILE A 277 4.13 -1.13 16.06
C ILE A 277 4.28 -2.64 16.14
N TYR A 278 3.20 -3.36 15.88
CA TYR A 278 3.20 -4.81 15.68
C TYR A 278 3.16 -5.11 14.20
N GLU A 279 4.28 -5.54 13.63
CA GLU A 279 4.40 -5.88 12.21
C GLU A 279 3.88 -7.29 11.96
N VAL A 280 3.03 -7.47 10.94
CA VAL A 280 2.29 -8.70 10.68
C VAL A 280 2.32 -9.08 9.20
N HIS A 281 2.69 -10.33 8.92
CA HIS A 281 2.36 -11.00 7.67
C HIS A 281 1.01 -11.71 7.84
N ALA A 282 -0.04 -11.17 7.22
CA ALA A 282 -1.42 -11.60 7.46
C ALA A 282 -1.66 -13.09 7.14
N GLY A 283 -0.99 -13.61 6.12
CA GLY A 283 -1.14 -15.01 5.68
C GLY A 283 -0.51 -16.04 6.62
N SER A 284 0.43 -15.64 7.49
CA SER A 284 1.18 -16.56 8.38
C SER A 284 1.10 -16.18 9.87
N TRP A 285 0.41 -15.13 10.25
CA TRP A 285 0.08 -14.92 11.67
C TRP A 285 -0.72 -16.10 12.23
N ARG A 286 -1.78 -16.48 11.51
CA ARG A 286 -2.46 -17.78 11.58
C ARG A 286 -2.92 -18.13 10.18
N GLN A 287 -2.52 -19.27 9.68
CA GLN A 287 -2.92 -19.70 8.33
C GLN A 287 -4.43 -19.88 8.20
N GLY A 288 -4.95 -19.59 7.00
CA GLY A 288 -6.35 -19.80 6.63
C GLY A 288 -7.34 -18.76 7.15
N LEU A 289 -6.86 -17.68 7.76
CA LEU A 289 -7.73 -16.57 8.18
C LEU A 289 -8.05 -15.63 7.02
N THR A 290 -9.28 -15.15 7.01
CA THR A 290 -9.75 -14.05 6.15
C THR A 290 -9.56 -12.70 6.84
N TYR A 291 -9.76 -11.58 6.11
CA TYR A 291 -9.78 -10.25 6.72
C TYR A 291 -10.80 -10.15 7.89
N ARG A 292 -11.95 -10.80 7.75
CA ARG A 292 -12.97 -10.81 8.82
C ARG A 292 -12.58 -11.66 10.02
N ASP A 293 -11.80 -12.73 9.80
CA ASP A 293 -11.28 -13.54 10.89
C ASP A 293 -10.13 -12.83 11.61
N LEU A 294 -9.25 -12.14 10.86
CA LEU A 294 -8.22 -11.27 11.41
C LEU A 294 -8.86 -10.15 12.27
N ALA A 295 -9.94 -9.54 11.79
CA ALA A 295 -10.68 -8.52 12.55
C ALA A 295 -11.18 -9.03 13.91
N LYS A 296 -11.51 -10.32 14.04
CA LYS A 296 -11.95 -10.92 15.30
C LYS A 296 -10.79 -11.36 16.20
N GLN A 297 -9.69 -11.80 15.64
CA GLN A 297 -8.62 -12.42 16.39
C GLN A 297 -7.41 -11.51 16.57
N LEU A 298 -6.93 -10.89 15.48
CA LEU A 298 -5.73 -10.06 15.52
C LEU A 298 -5.99 -8.73 16.23
N VAL A 299 -7.17 -8.11 16.05
CA VAL A 299 -7.50 -6.84 16.73
C VAL A 299 -7.48 -7.02 18.24
N ASP A 300 -8.14 -8.08 18.75
CA ASP A 300 -8.14 -8.37 20.19
C ASP A 300 -6.74 -8.68 20.70
N TYR A 301 -5.95 -9.42 19.93
CA TYR A 301 -4.57 -9.76 20.28
C TYR A 301 -3.68 -8.52 20.37
N VAL A 302 -3.63 -7.69 19.34
CA VAL A 302 -2.82 -6.46 19.32
C VAL A 302 -3.22 -5.51 20.45
N LYS A 303 -4.53 -5.43 20.74
CA LYS A 303 -5.05 -4.65 21.87
C LYS A 303 -4.59 -5.20 23.22
N GLN A 304 -4.63 -6.53 23.38
CA GLN A 304 -4.16 -7.21 24.61
C GLN A 304 -2.66 -7.01 24.81
N GLU A 305 -1.87 -7.16 23.75
CA GLU A 305 -0.42 -6.91 23.79
C GLU A 305 -0.06 -5.43 23.96
N GLY A 306 -1.03 -4.55 23.85
CA GLY A 306 -0.90 -3.12 24.15
C GLY A 306 -0.20 -2.29 23.10
N PHE A 307 0.05 -2.81 21.90
CA PHE A 307 0.60 -2.05 20.79
C PHE A 307 -0.35 -0.93 20.36
N THR A 308 0.20 0.16 19.83
CA THR A 308 -0.58 1.33 19.39
C THR A 308 -0.96 1.23 17.92
N HIS A 309 -0.19 0.50 17.15
CA HIS A 309 -0.37 0.33 15.69
C HIS A 309 -0.13 -1.12 15.28
N VAL A 310 -0.79 -1.53 14.22
CA VAL A 310 -0.44 -2.72 13.44
C VAL A 310 0.16 -2.27 12.11
N GLU A 311 1.23 -2.91 11.67
CA GLU A 311 1.81 -2.73 10.35
C GLU A 311 1.67 -4.02 9.57
N PHE A 312 0.92 -3.98 8.48
CA PHE A 312 0.81 -5.12 7.58
C PHE A 312 1.92 -5.09 6.54
N MET A 313 2.68 -6.19 6.44
CA MET A 313 3.45 -6.46 5.24
C MET A 313 2.54 -6.35 4.01
N PRO A 314 3.07 -6.13 2.79
CA PRO A 314 2.25 -5.66 1.68
C PRO A 314 0.99 -6.51 1.44
N LEU A 315 -0.18 -5.87 1.55
CA LEU A 315 -1.49 -6.47 1.26
C LEU A 315 -2.04 -6.03 -0.09
N ALA A 316 -1.29 -5.28 -0.88
CA ALA A 316 -1.63 -5.05 -2.26
C ALA A 316 -1.63 -6.38 -3.03
N GLN A 317 -2.52 -6.51 -4.00
CA GLN A 317 -2.70 -7.76 -4.76
C GLN A 317 -1.39 -8.23 -5.38
N HIS A 318 -1.04 -9.50 -5.17
CA HIS A 318 0.16 -10.12 -5.71
C HIS A 318 -0.06 -11.60 -6.04
N PRO A 319 0.51 -12.11 -7.16
CA PRO A 319 0.27 -13.49 -7.60
C PRO A 319 1.09 -14.53 -6.84
N PHE A 320 2.30 -14.15 -6.41
CA PHE A 320 3.27 -15.06 -5.81
C PHE A 320 3.37 -14.83 -4.29
N SER A 321 2.84 -15.76 -3.50
CA SER A 321 2.86 -15.68 -2.03
C SER A 321 4.28 -15.64 -1.44
N GLY A 322 5.24 -16.32 -2.07
CA GLY A 322 6.65 -16.31 -1.65
C GLY A 322 7.37 -14.97 -1.83
N SER A 323 6.72 -13.98 -2.46
CA SER A 323 7.22 -12.59 -2.47
C SER A 323 6.83 -11.81 -1.21
N TRP A 324 6.01 -12.39 -0.32
CA TRP A 324 5.44 -11.75 0.88
C TRP A 324 4.65 -10.47 0.58
N GLY A 325 4.25 -10.27 -0.68
CA GLY A 325 3.58 -9.09 -1.16
C GLY A 325 4.49 -8.00 -1.74
N TYR A 326 5.81 -8.20 -1.80
CA TYR A 326 6.75 -7.20 -2.37
C TYR A 326 6.84 -7.20 -3.89
N GLN A 327 6.06 -8.05 -4.58
CA GLN A 327 5.94 -8.05 -6.05
C GLN A 327 4.50 -7.75 -6.44
N VAL A 328 4.16 -6.47 -6.54
CA VAL A 328 2.80 -5.94 -6.68
C VAL A 328 2.45 -5.66 -8.14
N PRO A 329 1.51 -6.38 -8.76
CA PRO A 329 0.91 -6.00 -10.05
C PRO A 329 -0.39 -5.20 -9.91
N GLY A 330 -1.14 -5.36 -8.81
CA GLY A 330 -2.44 -4.71 -8.57
C GLY A 330 -2.38 -3.72 -7.42
N TYR A 331 -2.03 -2.47 -7.71
CA TYR A 331 -1.71 -1.45 -6.71
C TYR A 331 -2.93 -0.95 -5.93
N ASP A 332 -4.10 -0.83 -6.57
CA ASP A 332 -5.36 -0.37 -5.93
C ASP A 332 -6.24 -1.52 -5.45
N ALA A 333 -5.77 -2.78 -5.56
CA ALA A 333 -6.46 -3.96 -5.07
C ALA A 333 -5.80 -4.54 -3.82
N VAL A 334 -6.63 -5.06 -2.91
CA VAL A 334 -6.16 -5.81 -1.74
C VAL A 334 -5.96 -7.29 -2.08
N ASP A 335 -5.13 -8.00 -1.32
CA ASP A 335 -4.89 -9.43 -1.52
C ASP A 335 -6.20 -10.23 -1.45
N SER A 336 -6.62 -10.73 -2.60
CA SER A 336 -7.88 -11.45 -2.79
C SER A 336 -7.95 -12.80 -2.08
N ARG A 337 -6.80 -13.37 -1.66
CA ARG A 337 -6.76 -14.62 -0.87
C ARG A 337 -7.41 -14.45 0.50
N LEU A 338 -7.38 -13.22 1.04
CA LEU A 338 -7.89 -12.91 2.38
C LEU A 338 -9.33 -12.39 2.36
N GLY A 339 -9.86 -12.01 1.22
CA GLY A 339 -11.23 -11.52 1.09
C GLY A 339 -11.41 -10.37 0.09
N SER A 340 -12.56 -9.72 0.17
CA SER A 340 -12.92 -8.59 -0.67
C SER A 340 -12.36 -7.25 -0.16
N PRO A 341 -12.36 -6.19 -0.99
CA PRO A 341 -12.03 -4.84 -0.52
C PRO A 341 -12.88 -4.35 0.66
N ASP A 342 -14.18 -4.72 0.69
CA ASP A 342 -15.06 -4.37 1.81
C ASP A 342 -14.73 -5.16 3.09
N ASP A 343 -14.20 -6.38 2.97
CA ASP A 343 -13.68 -7.13 4.12
C ASP A 343 -12.41 -6.50 4.70
N PHE A 344 -11.56 -5.94 3.83
CA PHE A 344 -10.39 -5.17 4.29
C PHE A 344 -10.81 -3.87 4.98
N ARG A 345 -11.78 -3.12 4.43
CA ARG A 345 -12.35 -1.94 5.10
C ARG A 345 -12.90 -2.28 6.48
N TYR A 346 -13.58 -3.42 6.60
CA TYR A 346 -14.06 -3.92 7.88
C TYR A 346 -12.91 -4.18 8.87
N LEU A 347 -11.81 -4.78 8.42
CA LEU A 347 -10.63 -5.02 9.27
C LEU A 347 -10.05 -3.70 9.79
N VAL A 348 -9.82 -2.72 8.92
CA VAL A 348 -9.31 -1.39 9.31
C VAL A 348 -10.25 -0.70 10.30
N ASP A 349 -11.56 -0.70 10.02
CA ASP A 349 -12.59 -0.13 10.88
C ASP A 349 -12.58 -0.75 12.29
N GLN A 350 -12.39 -2.08 12.39
CA GLN A 350 -12.29 -2.75 13.69
C GLN A 350 -11.03 -2.36 14.48
N PHE A 351 -9.90 -2.17 13.82
CA PHE A 351 -8.70 -1.63 14.46
C PHE A 351 -8.95 -0.21 14.98
N HIS A 352 -9.55 0.65 14.20
CA HIS A 352 -9.88 2.02 14.58
C HIS A 352 -10.83 2.07 15.79
N GLN A 353 -11.86 1.23 15.80
CA GLN A 353 -12.77 1.12 16.96
C GLN A 353 -12.06 0.58 18.21
N ALA A 354 -11.00 -0.20 18.05
CA ALA A 354 -10.16 -0.65 19.16
C ALA A 354 -9.14 0.39 19.62
N GLY A 355 -9.02 1.54 18.93
CA GLY A 355 -8.04 2.58 19.23
C GLY A 355 -6.64 2.25 18.73
N ILE A 356 -6.51 1.48 17.66
CA ILE A 356 -5.26 1.01 17.07
C ILE A 356 -5.16 1.55 15.63
N GLY A 357 -4.03 2.19 15.31
CA GLY A 357 -3.73 2.66 13.96
C GLY A 357 -3.28 1.52 13.04
N VAL A 358 -3.51 1.70 11.73
CA VAL A 358 -3.15 0.72 10.71
C VAL A 358 -2.10 1.31 9.77
N ILE A 359 -0.98 0.62 9.64
CA ILE A 359 0.11 0.96 8.73
C ILE A 359 0.12 -0.06 7.59
N MET A 360 0.27 0.41 6.37
CA MET A 360 0.40 -0.43 5.19
C MET A 360 1.82 -0.33 4.63
N ASP A 361 2.42 -1.48 4.37
CA ASP A 361 3.69 -1.55 3.66
C ASP A 361 3.44 -1.33 2.16
N TRP A 362 3.99 -0.24 1.62
CA TRP A 362 3.78 0.26 0.27
C TRP A 362 5.05 0.13 -0.57
N VAL A 363 4.92 -0.46 -1.76
CA VAL A 363 6.04 -0.84 -2.61
C VAL A 363 6.07 -0.04 -3.92
N PRO A 364 6.41 1.27 -3.91
CA PRO A 364 6.40 2.10 -5.11
C PRO A 364 7.69 2.02 -5.94
N ALA A 365 8.69 1.23 -5.51
CA ALA A 365 10.00 1.20 -6.15
C ALA A 365 10.01 0.39 -7.44
N HIS A 366 9.31 -0.72 -7.47
CA HIS A 366 9.40 -1.72 -8.53
C HIS A 366 8.12 -2.56 -8.63
N PHE A 367 8.00 -3.34 -9.70
CA PHE A 367 6.89 -4.27 -9.93
C PHE A 367 7.35 -5.51 -10.71
N PRO A 368 6.63 -6.65 -10.61
CA PRO A 368 7.03 -7.90 -11.26
C PRO A 368 6.84 -7.84 -12.78
N LYS A 369 7.51 -8.76 -13.48
CA LYS A 369 7.49 -8.88 -14.95
C LYS A 369 6.35 -9.75 -15.50
N ASP A 370 5.31 -10.00 -14.71
CA ASP A 370 4.16 -10.82 -15.11
C ASP A 370 3.48 -10.24 -16.36
N ALA A 371 3.33 -11.08 -17.39
CA ALA A 371 2.84 -10.64 -18.68
C ALA A 371 1.41 -10.07 -18.68
N PHE A 372 0.60 -10.48 -17.70
CA PHE A 372 -0.79 -10.02 -17.57
C PHE A 372 -0.91 -8.65 -16.88
N ALA A 373 0.19 -8.12 -16.30
CA ALA A 373 0.20 -6.93 -15.45
C ALA A 373 0.84 -5.72 -16.14
N LEU A 374 1.53 -4.87 -15.36
CA LEU A 374 2.03 -3.55 -15.80
C LEU A 374 3.17 -3.62 -16.83
N GLY A 375 4.00 -4.68 -16.79
CA GLY A 375 5.18 -4.80 -17.64
C GLY A 375 4.81 -4.77 -19.11
N ARG A 376 5.45 -3.87 -19.88
CA ARG A 376 5.19 -3.70 -21.31
C ARG A 376 3.71 -3.54 -21.65
N PHE A 377 2.99 -2.77 -20.85
CA PHE A 377 1.53 -2.77 -20.82
C PHE A 377 0.86 -2.57 -22.17
N ASP A 378 1.36 -1.64 -22.98
CA ASP A 378 0.89 -1.40 -24.35
C ASP A 378 1.90 -1.85 -25.43
N GLY A 379 2.80 -2.78 -25.07
CA GLY A 379 3.90 -3.28 -25.93
C GLY A 379 5.17 -2.42 -25.83
N THR A 380 5.11 -1.29 -25.14
CA THR A 380 6.25 -0.42 -24.88
C THR A 380 6.60 -0.41 -23.38
N PRO A 381 7.77 0.05 -22.95
CA PRO A 381 8.04 0.35 -21.56
C PRO A 381 7.20 1.55 -21.13
N LEU A 382 5.95 1.28 -20.70
CA LEU A 382 4.97 2.31 -20.38
C LEU A 382 5.12 2.78 -18.92
N TYR A 383 5.09 1.84 -17.98
CA TYR A 383 5.24 2.10 -16.55
C TYR A 383 6.70 2.06 -16.11
N GLU A 384 7.51 1.23 -16.74
CA GLU A 384 8.94 1.07 -16.47
C GLU A 384 9.81 2.05 -17.26
N ASP A 385 11.03 2.31 -16.74
CA ASP A 385 12.05 3.07 -17.48
C ASP A 385 12.51 2.28 -18.72
N PRO A 386 12.63 2.91 -19.89
CA PRO A 386 13.00 2.22 -21.13
C PRO A 386 14.46 1.76 -21.19
N ASP A 387 15.37 2.36 -20.40
CA ASP A 387 16.77 1.90 -20.32
C ASP A 387 16.89 0.77 -19.28
N PRO A 388 17.24 -0.48 -19.66
CA PRO A 388 17.34 -1.59 -18.72
C PRO A 388 18.33 -1.34 -17.58
N LEU A 389 19.33 -0.46 -17.79
CA LEU A 389 20.27 -0.07 -16.73
C LEU A 389 19.66 0.87 -15.68
N ARG A 390 18.43 1.34 -15.89
CA ARG A 390 17.62 2.12 -14.96
C ARG A 390 16.31 1.40 -14.61
N GLY A 391 15.72 0.72 -15.59
CA GLY A 391 14.37 0.17 -15.57
C GLY A 391 14.26 -1.26 -15.06
N GLU A 392 15.35 -1.88 -14.60
CA GLU A 392 15.34 -3.25 -14.08
C GLU A 392 16.17 -3.37 -12.81
N HIS A 393 15.71 -4.16 -11.86
CA HIS A 393 16.49 -4.69 -10.75
C HIS A 393 16.89 -6.15 -11.05
N PRO A 394 18.13 -6.41 -11.48
CA PRO A 394 18.58 -7.77 -11.84
C PRO A 394 18.49 -8.76 -10.67
N GLU A 395 18.78 -8.30 -9.45
CA GLU A 395 18.77 -9.10 -8.23
C GLU A 395 17.36 -9.58 -7.87
N TRP A 396 16.36 -8.71 -8.04
CA TRP A 396 14.96 -9.02 -7.70
C TRP A 396 14.14 -9.53 -8.88
N GLY A 397 14.68 -9.44 -10.10
CA GLY A 397 13.98 -9.83 -11.32
C GLY A 397 12.78 -8.95 -11.66
N THR A 398 12.75 -7.70 -11.18
CA THR A 398 11.64 -6.77 -11.31
C THR A 398 11.94 -5.62 -12.28
N TYR A 399 10.89 -4.94 -12.75
CA TYR A 399 10.99 -3.64 -13.40
C TYR A 399 11.02 -2.51 -12.38
N VAL A 400 11.66 -1.38 -12.75
CA VAL A 400 11.68 -0.12 -11.99
C VAL A 400 10.75 0.86 -12.68
N PHE A 401 9.91 1.55 -11.90
CA PHE A 401 9.02 2.58 -12.43
C PHE A 401 9.77 3.73 -13.10
N ASN A 402 9.20 4.26 -14.18
CA ASN A 402 9.67 5.49 -14.82
C ASN A 402 9.17 6.72 -14.03
N PHE A 403 9.87 7.07 -12.98
CA PHE A 403 9.53 8.21 -12.12
C PHE A 403 9.58 9.57 -12.86
N GLY A 404 10.23 9.63 -14.02
CA GLY A 404 10.26 10.82 -14.87
C GLY A 404 8.98 11.04 -15.69
N ARG A 405 8.14 10.00 -15.87
CA ARG A 405 6.88 10.10 -16.60
C ARG A 405 5.76 10.60 -15.68
N ARG A 406 5.11 11.70 -16.07
CA ARG A 406 4.09 12.37 -15.24
C ARG A 406 2.93 11.46 -14.89
N GLU A 407 2.43 10.69 -15.85
CA GLU A 407 1.32 9.77 -15.66
C GLU A 407 1.68 8.63 -14.70
N VAL A 408 2.91 8.12 -14.73
CA VAL A 408 3.40 7.09 -13.82
C VAL A 408 3.55 7.65 -12.40
N ARG A 409 4.11 8.86 -12.26
CA ARG A 409 4.14 9.54 -10.97
C ARG A 409 2.74 9.76 -10.42
N ASN A 410 1.82 10.22 -11.26
CA ASN A 410 0.43 10.41 -10.88
C ASN A 410 -0.22 9.09 -10.41
N PHE A 411 0.00 8.00 -11.13
CA PHE A 411 -0.46 6.67 -10.74
C PHE A 411 -0.01 6.30 -9.34
N LEU A 412 1.28 6.47 -9.03
CA LEU A 412 1.84 6.12 -7.72
C LEU A 412 1.39 7.07 -6.60
N VAL A 413 1.35 8.39 -6.85
CA VAL A 413 0.86 9.37 -5.86
C VAL A 413 -0.61 9.13 -5.54
N ALA A 414 -1.44 8.92 -6.58
CA ALA A 414 -2.86 8.61 -6.39
C ALA A 414 -3.04 7.27 -5.64
N ASN A 415 -2.21 6.26 -5.90
CA ASN A 415 -2.24 5.00 -5.16
C ASN A 415 -1.93 5.20 -3.66
N ALA A 416 -0.92 6.00 -3.31
CA ALA A 416 -0.69 6.35 -1.91
C ALA A 416 -1.91 7.00 -1.25
N LEU A 417 -2.56 7.92 -1.96
CA LEU A 417 -3.78 8.58 -1.47
C LEU A 417 -4.96 7.60 -1.39
N PHE A 418 -5.08 6.68 -2.31
CA PHE A 418 -6.11 5.62 -2.27
C PHE A 418 -6.05 4.82 -0.96
N TRP A 419 -4.85 4.37 -0.55
CA TRP A 419 -4.68 3.67 0.72
C TRP A 419 -5.05 4.55 1.92
N LEU A 420 -4.67 5.83 1.91
CA LEU A 420 -4.93 6.76 3.02
C LEU A 420 -6.38 7.28 3.08
N GLU A 421 -7.03 7.48 1.93
CA GLU A 421 -8.33 8.17 1.82
C GLU A 421 -9.51 7.22 1.59
N ASP A 422 -9.35 6.20 0.74
CA ASP A 422 -10.43 5.25 0.43
C ASP A 422 -10.42 4.03 1.38
N LEU A 423 -9.22 3.58 1.76
CA LEU A 423 -9.04 2.45 2.67
C LEU A 423 -8.73 2.84 4.12
N HIS A 424 -8.67 4.14 4.42
CA HIS A 424 -8.49 4.75 5.74
C HIS A 424 -7.23 4.32 6.51
N VAL A 425 -6.19 3.76 5.87
CA VAL A 425 -4.95 3.44 6.59
C VAL A 425 -4.31 4.72 7.15
N ASP A 426 -3.62 4.61 8.29
CA ASP A 426 -3.09 5.74 9.03
C ASP A 426 -1.65 6.08 8.68
N ALA A 427 -0.98 5.15 8.04
CA ALA A 427 0.41 5.32 7.66
C ALA A 427 0.79 4.44 6.46
N LEU A 428 1.84 4.87 5.76
CA LEU A 428 2.53 4.07 4.75
C LEU A 428 3.98 3.85 5.21
N ARG A 429 4.41 2.60 5.29
CA ARG A 429 5.83 2.25 5.30
C ARG A 429 6.26 2.08 3.86
N VAL A 430 7.26 2.83 3.42
CA VAL A 430 7.72 2.85 2.04
C VAL A 430 8.94 1.94 1.91
N ASP A 431 8.75 0.87 1.15
CA ASP A 431 9.75 -0.18 0.93
C ASP A 431 10.88 0.29 0.03
N ALA A 432 12.10 -0.19 0.32
CA ALA A 432 13.28 -0.08 -0.53
C ALA A 432 13.61 1.34 -1.02
N VAL A 433 13.46 2.35 -0.17
CA VAL A 433 13.71 3.76 -0.52
C VAL A 433 15.14 3.96 -1.03
N SER A 434 16.13 3.25 -0.49
CA SER A 434 17.52 3.29 -0.98
C SER A 434 17.62 2.96 -2.47
N SER A 435 16.86 1.99 -2.95
CA SER A 435 16.83 1.59 -4.37
C SER A 435 16.27 2.66 -5.29
N MET A 436 15.44 3.56 -4.75
CA MET A 436 14.89 4.71 -5.47
C MET A 436 15.82 5.92 -5.45
N LEU A 437 16.61 6.10 -4.39
CA LEU A 437 17.50 7.25 -4.27
C LEU A 437 18.76 7.13 -5.14
N TYR A 438 19.23 5.89 -5.40
CA TYR A 438 20.50 5.66 -6.04
C TYR A 438 20.39 4.83 -7.32
N LEU A 439 20.89 5.39 -8.44
CA LEU A 439 20.93 4.74 -9.75
C LEU A 439 21.88 3.54 -9.81
N ASP A 440 22.87 3.49 -8.92
CA ASP A 440 23.86 2.41 -8.78
C ASP A 440 23.52 1.37 -7.71
N TYR A 441 22.32 1.46 -7.11
CA TYR A 441 21.90 0.53 -6.07
C TYR A 441 21.91 -0.93 -6.55
N SER A 442 22.61 -1.81 -5.81
CA SER A 442 22.79 -3.25 -6.14
C SER A 442 23.22 -3.53 -7.58
N ARG A 443 24.06 -2.65 -8.15
CA ARG A 443 24.57 -2.80 -9.51
C ARG A 443 26.09 -2.90 -9.54
N GLU A 444 26.57 -3.73 -10.46
CA GLU A 444 28.01 -3.84 -10.71
C GLU A 444 28.59 -2.52 -11.24
N PRO A 445 29.87 -2.21 -10.93
CA PRO A 445 30.52 -1.05 -11.46
C PRO A 445 30.44 -0.96 -12.98
N GLY A 446 29.94 0.17 -13.49
CA GLY A 446 29.74 0.41 -14.92
C GLY A 446 28.43 -0.16 -15.50
N HIS A 447 27.63 -0.90 -14.74
CA HIS A 447 26.35 -1.44 -15.17
C HIS A 447 25.15 -0.59 -14.68
N TRP A 448 25.31 0.72 -14.69
CA TRP A 448 24.27 1.69 -14.33
C TRP A 448 24.41 2.98 -15.16
N ARG A 449 23.37 3.81 -15.16
CA ARG A 449 23.38 5.10 -15.86
C ARG A 449 23.40 6.24 -14.85
N PRO A 450 24.35 7.19 -14.98
CA PRO A 450 24.35 8.40 -14.16
C PRO A 450 23.17 9.31 -14.50
N ASN A 451 22.86 10.21 -13.58
CA ASN A 451 21.89 11.28 -13.82
C ASN A 451 22.47 12.34 -14.80
N ILE A 452 21.66 13.35 -15.14
CA ILE A 452 22.02 14.40 -16.10
C ILE A 452 23.25 15.24 -15.68
N TYR A 453 23.66 15.17 -14.41
CA TYR A 453 24.84 15.84 -13.87
C TYR A 453 26.04 14.89 -13.69
N GLY A 454 25.90 13.63 -14.06
CA GLY A 454 26.94 12.62 -13.91
C GLY A 454 26.97 11.95 -12.53
N GLY A 455 26.05 12.26 -11.65
CA GLY A 455 25.92 11.68 -10.30
C GLY A 455 25.11 10.39 -10.28
N ARG A 456 25.10 9.75 -9.10
CA ARG A 456 24.38 8.50 -8.85
C ARG A 456 22.97 8.68 -8.29
N GLU A 457 22.60 9.89 -7.93
CA GLU A 457 21.31 10.22 -7.37
C GLU A 457 20.22 10.09 -8.46
N ASN A 458 19.13 9.39 -8.17
CA ASN A 458 17.97 9.31 -9.06
C ASN A 458 17.06 10.51 -8.83
N LEU A 459 17.31 11.58 -9.59
CA LEU A 459 16.61 12.86 -9.41
C LEU A 459 15.11 12.76 -9.58
N GLU A 460 14.66 11.97 -10.56
CA GLU A 460 13.25 11.76 -10.87
C GLU A 460 12.53 11.02 -9.72
N ALA A 461 13.15 10.01 -9.14
CA ALA A 461 12.59 9.30 -7.99
C ALA A 461 12.60 10.16 -6.71
N ILE A 462 13.63 10.98 -6.51
CA ILE A 462 13.70 11.94 -5.41
C ILE A 462 12.54 12.95 -5.51
N ASP A 463 12.29 13.49 -6.71
CA ASP A 463 11.17 14.41 -6.94
C ASP A 463 9.81 13.73 -6.72
N PHE A 464 9.68 12.47 -7.16
CA PHE A 464 8.48 11.66 -6.88
C PHE A 464 8.26 11.48 -5.38
N LEU A 465 9.28 11.08 -4.62
CA LEU A 465 9.17 10.88 -3.17
C LEU A 465 8.76 12.16 -2.44
N LYS A 466 9.36 13.30 -2.83
CA LYS A 466 8.99 14.62 -2.29
C LYS A 466 7.54 14.98 -2.59
N GLU A 467 7.07 14.69 -3.81
CA GLU A 467 5.68 14.93 -4.21
C GLU A 467 4.72 14.02 -3.43
N ALA A 468 5.03 12.73 -3.32
CA ALA A 468 4.19 11.75 -2.63
C ALA A 468 4.06 12.09 -1.13
N THR A 469 5.17 12.37 -0.44
CA THR A 469 5.15 12.74 0.98
C THR A 469 4.40 14.05 1.23
N ALA A 470 4.71 15.10 0.43
CA ALA A 470 4.06 16.39 0.58
C ALA A 470 2.56 16.31 0.33
N THR A 471 2.11 15.54 -0.68
CA THR A 471 0.70 15.39 -1.01
C THR A 471 -0.03 14.56 0.05
N ALA A 472 0.58 13.47 0.53
CA ALA A 472 0.02 12.66 1.61
C ALA A 472 -0.25 13.49 2.87
N TYR A 473 0.72 14.26 3.33
CA TYR A 473 0.56 15.11 4.52
C TYR A 473 -0.39 16.30 4.33
N LYS A 474 -0.39 16.89 3.14
CA LYS A 474 -1.30 18.01 2.80
C LYS A 474 -2.76 17.56 2.89
N ASN A 475 -3.08 16.40 2.33
CA ASN A 475 -4.45 15.92 2.21
C ASN A 475 -4.92 15.18 3.46
N ASN A 476 -4.00 14.55 4.20
CA ASN A 476 -4.30 13.64 5.30
C ASN A 476 -3.57 14.04 6.59
N PRO A 477 -4.04 15.07 7.31
CA PRO A 477 -3.42 15.44 8.59
C PRO A 477 -3.41 14.28 9.59
N GLY A 478 -2.27 14.10 10.27
CA GLY A 478 -2.09 13.08 11.31
C GLY A 478 -1.62 11.73 10.80
N VAL A 479 -1.47 11.52 9.49
CA VAL A 479 -0.86 10.29 8.95
C VAL A 479 0.66 10.26 9.17
N MET A 480 1.24 9.08 9.02
CA MET A 480 2.69 8.87 8.99
C MET A 480 3.13 8.35 7.62
N VAL A 481 4.28 8.80 7.13
CA VAL A 481 4.97 8.17 6.01
C VAL A 481 6.38 7.81 6.48
N ILE A 482 6.67 6.52 6.52
CA ILE A 482 7.85 5.94 7.15
C ILE A 482 8.75 5.35 6.07
N ALA A 483 10.03 5.76 6.02
CA ALA A 483 10.98 5.23 5.05
C ALA A 483 11.69 3.98 5.58
N GLU A 484 11.70 2.91 4.80
CA GLU A 484 12.73 1.88 4.92
C GLU A 484 13.90 2.32 4.04
N GLU A 485 14.94 2.86 4.69
CA GLU A 485 16.11 3.42 4.03
C GLU A 485 17.36 3.14 4.86
N SER A 486 18.30 2.39 4.31
CA SER A 486 19.46 1.85 5.03
C SER A 486 20.76 2.66 4.84
N THR A 487 20.73 3.70 3.99
CA THR A 487 21.96 4.47 3.69
C THR A 487 22.10 5.72 4.58
N ALA A 488 23.21 6.40 4.42
CA ALA A 488 23.48 7.68 5.09
C ALA A 488 22.96 8.90 4.31
N TRP A 489 21.90 8.75 3.51
CA TRP A 489 21.29 9.89 2.82
C TRP A 489 20.80 10.92 3.83
N PRO A 490 21.25 12.18 3.75
CA PRO A 490 20.88 13.20 4.74
C PRO A 490 19.47 13.75 4.48
N GLY A 491 18.71 13.99 5.56
CA GLY A 491 17.44 14.70 5.49
C GLY A 491 16.30 13.87 4.89
N ILE A 492 16.29 12.56 5.07
CA ILE A 492 15.14 11.70 4.74
C ILE A 492 13.89 12.21 5.44
N THR A 493 14.00 12.55 6.73
CA THR A 493 12.89 13.04 7.56
C THR A 493 12.83 14.56 7.67
N ALA A 494 13.73 15.28 7.02
CA ALA A 494 13.62 16.74 6.95
C ALA A 494 12.48 17.16 6.01
N PRO A 495 11.77 18.25 6.32
CA PRO A 495 10.70 18.77 5.47
C PRO A 495 11.19 19.11 4.06
N THR A 496 10.33 18.93 3.05
CA THR A 496 10.63 19.29 1.66
C THR A 496 10.97 20.77 1.51
N SER A 497 10.34 21.64 2.30
CA SER A 497 10.63 23.08 2.35
C SER A 497 12.05 23.40 2.86
N ALA A 498 12.67 22.50 3.59
CA ALA A 498 14.05 22.60 4.06
C ALA A 498 15.05 21.81 3.19
N GLY A 499 14.59 21.30 2.03
CA GLY A 499 15.42 20.53 1.10
C GLY A 499 15.43 19.02 1.36
N GLY A 500 14.72 18.54 2.37
CA GLY A 500 14.59 17.12 2.70
C GLY A 500 13.67 16.35 1.74
N ILE A 501 13.54 15.04 1.97
CA ILE A 501 12.63 14.17 1.20
C ILE A 501 11.19 14.27 1.73
N GLY A 502 11.01 14.58 3.02
CA GLY A 502 9.70 14.83 3.61
C GLY A 502 9.04 13.63 4.28
N PHE A 503 9.75 12.53 4.49
CA PHE A 503 9.24 11.45 5.33
C PHE A 503 9.03 11.94 6.77
N GLY A 504 8.04 11.37 7.45
CA GLY A 504 7.83 11.67 8.87
C GLY A 504 8.80 10.93 9.76
N MET A 505 9.10 9.69 9.39
CA MET A 505 10.00 8.81 10.14
C MET A 505 10.83 7.93 9.19
N LYS A 506 11.89 7.34 9.74
CA LYS A 506 12.80 6.42 9.06
C LYS A 506 13.15 5.24 9.97
N TRP A 507 13.23 4.04 9.43
CA TRP A 507 13.78 2.90 10.17
C TRP A 507 15.25 3.11 10.50
N ASN A 508 15.65 2.83 11.74
CA ASN A 508 17.04 2.87 12.19
C ASN A 508 17.72 1.51 11.98
N MET A 509 18.13 1.24 10.76
CA MET A 509 18.80 -0.02 10.40
C MET A 509 20.16 -0.19 11.09
N GLY A 510 20.88 0.92 11.33
CA GLY A 510 22.16 0.90 12.06
C GLY A 510 21.99 0.45 13.52
N TRP A 511 21.01 1.03 14.22
CA TRP A 511 20.69 0.62 15.60
C TRP A 511 20.31 -0.86 15.65
N MET A 512 19.46 -1.32 14.74
CA MET A 512 19.03 -2.71 14.65
C MET A 512 20.21 -3.66 14.50
N HIS A 513 21.06 -3.40 13.49
CA HIS A 513 22.23 -4.22 13.19
C HIS A 513 23.19 -4.28 14.36
N ASP A 514 23.64 -3.13 14.89
CA ASP A 514 24.60 -3.05 15.97
C ASP A 514 24.06 -3.69 17.27
N THR A 515 22.78 -3.48 17.58
CA THR A 515 22.14 -4.07 18.76
C THR A 515 22.07 -5.59 18.68
N LEU A 516 21.68 -6.15 17.53
CA LEU A 516 21.56 -7.60 17.35
C LEU A 516 22.95 -8.25 17.30
N GLU A 517 23.95 -7.61 16.68
CA GLU A 517 25.32 -8.11 16.67
C GLU A 517 25.90 -8.16 18.09
N TYR A 518 25.77 -7.08 18.87
CA TYR A 518 26.18 -7.04 20.27
C TYR A 518 25.49 -8.13 21.11
N LEU A 519 24.19 -8.33 20.96
CA LEU A 519 23.43 -9.32 21.74
C LEU A 519 23.74 -10.76 21.33
N HIS A 520 24.18 -10.99 20.10
CA HIS A 520 24.63 -12.31 19.62
C HIS A 520 25.93 -12.76 20.28
N GLU A 521 26.77 -11.82 20.74
CA GLU A 521 27.98 -12.14 21.45
C GLU A 521 27.69 -12.79 22.82
N GLU A 522 28.51 -13.80 23.19
CA GLU A 522 28.49 -14.35 24.55
C GLU A 522 28.71 -13.22 25.57
N PRO A 523 27.96 -13.17 26.68
CA PRO A 523 28.08 -12.09 27.66
C PRO A 523 29.50 -11.77 28.13
N ILE A 524 30.37 -12.77 28.22
CA ILE A 524 31.79 -12.61 28.59
C ILE A 524 32.59 -11.82 27.55
N ASN A 525 32.16 -11.83 26.31
CA ASN A 525 32.83 -11.14 25.18
C ASN A 525 32.28 -9.73 24.96
N ARG A 526 31.07 -9.40 25.42
CA ARG A 526 30.37 -8.13 25.16
C ARG A 526 31.16 -6.90 25.57
N LYS A 527 32.04 -7.01 26.57
CA LYS A 527 32.91 -5.90 26.98
C LYS A 527 33.83 -5.38 25.86
N TRP A 528 34.15 -6.22 24.88
CA TRP A 528 34.97 -5.84 23.72
C TRP A 528 34.14 -5.20 22.59
N HIS A 529 32.82 -5.30 22.68
CA HIS A 529 31.81 -4.84 21.72
C HIS A 529 30.94 -3.70 22.27
N HIS A 530 31.30 -3.15 23.42
CA HIS A 530 30.47 -2.15 24.12
C HIS A 530 30.14 -0.91 23.26
N ASN A 531 30.98 -0.56 22.31
CA ASN A 531 30.76 0.55 21.39
C ASN A 531 29.56 0.30 20.46
N GLU A 532 29.25 -0.95 20.10
CA GLU A 532 28.13 -1.29 19.22
C GLU A 532 26.80 -0.89 19.85
N ILE A 533 26.63 -1.18 21.14
CA ILE A 533 25.37 -0.85 21.86
C ILE A 533 25.20 0.65 22.14
N THR A 534 26.29 1.44 22.15
CA THR A 534 26.26 2.88 22.44
C THR A 534 26.36 3.77 21.22
N PHE A 535 26.85 3.24 20.09
CA PHE A 535 27.15 4.03 18.88
C PHE A 535 25.92 4.71 18.28
N SER A 536 24.75 4.09 18.35
CA SER A 536 23.49 4.64 17.81
C SER A 536 23.16 6.03 18.37
N MET A 537 23.58 6.35 19.59
CA MET A 537 23.35 7.66 20.19
C MET A 537 24.15 8.80 19.55
N VAL A 538 25.20 8.48 18.77
CA VAL A 538 25.95 9.49 18.02
C VAL A 538 25.09 10.14 16.92
N TYR A 539 24.15 9.39 16.36
CA TYR A 539 23.30 9.85 15.25
C TYR A 539 21.79 9.79 15.57
N ALA A 540 21.40 9.41 16.79
CA ALA A 540 20.00 9.18 17.17
C ALA A 540 19.04 10.33 16.86
N TYR A 541 19.55 11.56 16.70
CA TYR A 541 18.78 12.77 16.42
C TYR A 541 19.03 13.36 15.04
N SER A 542 19.73 12.62 14.16
CA SER A 542 19.96 13.06 12.77
C SER A 542 18.71 12.92 11.91
N GLU A 543 17.84 11.99 12.26
CA GLU A 543 16.55 11.71 11.63
C GLU A 543 15.50 11.37 12.71
N HIS A 544 14.22 11.27 12.33
CA HIS A 544 13.16 10.77 13.20
C HIS A 544 13.08 9.25 13.08
N TYR A 545 13.64 8.53 14.03
CA TYR A 545 13.80 7.09 13.91
C TYR A 545 12.67 6.26 14.49
N VAL A 546 12.34 5.17 13.76
CA VAL A 546 11.69 3.98 14.28
C VAL A 546 12.77 2.92 14.51
N LEU A 547 12.73 2.22 15.62
CA LEU A 547 13.67 1.17 15.99
C LEU A 547 13.08 -0.19 15.56
N PRO A 548 13.48 -0.77 14.40
CA PRO A 548 12.84 -1.96 13.89
C PRO A 548 13.54 -3.23 14.39
N ILE A 549 12.76 -4.21 14.81
CA ILE A 549 13.11 -5.62 14.79
C ILE A 549 12.06 -6.28 13.89
N SER A 550 12.30 -6.19 12.58
CA SER A 550 11.34 -6.51 11.53
C SER A 550 11.39 -7.97 11.08
N HIS A 551 10.54 -8.33 10.13
CA HIS A 551 10.53 -9.63 9.48
C HIS A 551 11.88 -10.02 8.88
N ASP A 552 12.63 -9.06 8.31
CA ASP A 552 13.92 -9.32 7.67
C ASP A 552 14.98 -9.87 8.63
N GLU A 553 14.83 -9.62 9.92
CA GLU A 553 15.81 -10.04 10.92
C GLU A 553 15.60 -11.49 11.40
N VAL A 554 14.47 -12.09 11.09
CA VAL A 554 14.06 -13.40 11.63
C VAL A 554 13.69 -14.41 10.54
N VAL A 555 14.31 -14.32 9.37
CA VAL A 555 14.03 -15.14 8.19
C VAL A 555 15.31 -15.53 7.45
N TYR A 556 15.24 -16.52 6.59
CA TYR A 556 16.30 -16.97 5.66
C TYR A 556 17.64 -17.32 6.34
N GLY A 557 17.57 -18.12 7.41
CA GLY A 557 18.75 -18.60 8.12
C GLY A 557 19.33 -17.62 9.13
N LYS A 558 18.68 -16.46 9.32
CA LYS A 558 19.06 -15.49 10.36
C LYS A 558 18.65 -15.94 11.77
N GLY A 559 17.75 -16.94 11.90
CA GLY A 559 17.22 -17.45 13.16
C GLY A 559 16.17 -16.54 13.79
N SER A 560 15.43 -17.06 14.78
CA SER A 560 14.49 -16.27 15.58
C SER A 560 15.24 -15.34 16.52
N LEU A 561 14.51 -14.35 17.11
CA LEU A 561 15.09 -13.49 18.16
C LEU A 561 15.62 -14.31 19.34
N TYR A 562 14.87 -15.33 19.79
CA TYR A 562 15.31 -16.30 20.79
C TYR A 562 16.59 -17.05 20.34
N GLY A 563 16.64 -17.49 19.08
CA GLY A 563 17.76 -18.24 18.51
C GLY A 563 19.06 -17.40 18.40
N LYS A 564 18.94 -16.09 18.32
CA LYS A 564 20.09 -15.16 18.27
C LYS A 564 20.76 -14.98 19.65
N MET A 565 20.03 -15.22 20.73
CA MET A 565 20.56 -15.03 22.08
C MET A 565 21.45 -16.22 22.48
N PRO A 566 22.65 -15.97 23.07
CA PRO A 566 23.54 -17.00 23.55
C PRO A 566 23.09 -17.57 24.91
N GLY A 567 23.66 -18.71 25.29
CA GLY A 567 23.50 -19.32 26.58
C GLY A 567 22.41 -20.41 26.63
N ASP A 568 21.97 -20.74 27.83
CA ASP A 568 20.88 -21.69 28.09
C ASP A 568 19.51 -21.04 27.83
N ASP A 569 18.41 -21.82 27.97
CA ASP A 569 17.06 -21.33 27.67
C ASP A 569 16.67 -20.14 28.54
N TRP A 570 17.03 -20.13 29.83
CA TRP A 570 16.75 -18.99 30.69
C TRP A 570 17.49 -17.73 30.25
N GLN A 571 18.78 -17.88 29.91
CA GLN A 571 19.63 -16.78 29.44
C GLN A 571 19.13 -16.22 28.12
N LYS A 572 18.68 -17.07 27.20
CA LYS A 572 18.08 -16.66 25.92
C LYS A 572 16.81 -15.85 26.13
N LEU A 573 15.91 -16.34 26.98
CA LEU A 573 14.67 -15.62 27.29
C LEU A 573 14.94 -14.31 28.04
N ALA A 574 15.93 -14.29 28.97
CA ALA A 574 16.37 -13.07 29.63
C ALA A 574 16.99 -12.07 28.63
N GLY A 575 17.75 -12.56 27.66
CA GLY A 575 18.28 -11.77 26.54
C GLY A 575 17.17 -11.11 25.73
N VAL A 576 16.12 -11.87 25.38
CA VAL A 576 14.95 -11.33 24.66
C VAL A 576 14.24 -10.26 25.50
N ARG A 577 14.00 -10.52 26.80
CA ARG A 577 13.37 -9.54 27.70
C ARG A 577 14.19 -8.24 27.81
N SER A 578 15.50 -8.36 28.01
CA SER A 578 16.37 -7.19 28.13
C SER A 578 16.48 -6.41 26.82
N MET A 579 16.48 -7.09 25.68
CA MET A 579 16.44 -6.44 24.36
C MET A 579 15.17 -5.61 24.16
N PHE A 580 13.99 -6.17 24.46
CA PHE A 580 12.73 -5.42 24.37
C PHE A 580 12.74 -4.21 25.30
N ALA A 581 13.15 -4.36 26.55
CA ALA A 581 13.17 -3.25 27.51
C ALA A 581 14.18 -2.16 27.09
N TYR A 582 15.35 -2.55 26.55
CA TYR A 582 16.30 -1.61 25.96
C TYR A 582 15.72 -0.88 24.77
N GLN A 583 15.09 -1.58 23.82
CA GLN A 583 14.42 -1.00 22.64
C GLN A 583 13.35 0.01 23.07
N TRP A 584 12.52 -0.34 24.07
CA TRP A 584 11.45 0.54 24.57
C TRP A 584 12.00 1.76 25.34
N ALA A 585 13.15 1.63 25.96
CA ALA A 585 13.83 2.73 26.66
C ALA A 585 14.62 3.65 25.72
N HIS A 586 15.17 3.15 24.61
CA HIS A 586 15.99 3.92 23.66
C HIS A 586 15.14 4.97 22.93
N PRO A 587 15.68 6.20 22.65
CA PRO A 587 14.97 7.19 21.83
C PRO A 587 14.56 6.64 20.44
N GLY A 588 13.35 6.97 20.02
CA GLY A 588 12.75 6.54 18.76
C GLY A 588 11.46 5.73 18.98
N LYS A 589 10.65 5.57 17.93
CA LYS A 589 9.43 4.75 17.97
C LYS A 589 9.79 3.27 17.86
N LYS A 590 8.88 2.37 18.19
CA LYS A 590 9.15 0.94 18.39
C LYS A 590 8.47 0.10 17.33
N LEU A 591 9.16 -0.90 16.79
CA LEU A 591 8.57 -1.90 15.91
C LEU A 591 9.09 -3.29 16.26
N SER A 592 8.17 -4.25 16.37
CA SER A 592 8.49 -5.66 16.56
C SER A 592 7.64 -6.52 15.61
N PHE A 593 8.29 -7.45 14.94
CA PHE A 593 7.63 -8.42 14.07
C PHE A 593 6.92 -9.50 14.90
N MET A 594 5.78 -9.99 14.40
CA MET A 594 4.97 -11.05 14.99
C MET A 594 5.81 -12.29 15.35
N GLY A 595 5.56 -12.86 16.52
CA GLY A 595 6.28 -14.01 17.05
C GLY A 595 7.49 -13.66 17.91
N ASN A 596 8.05 -12.46 17.80
CA ASN A 596 9.14 -12.00 18.67
C ASN A 596 8.68 -11.90 20.14
N GLU A 597 7.46 -11.43 20.36
CA GLU A 597 6.85 -11.33 21.69
C GLU A 597 6.60 -12.69 22.34
N LEU A 598 6.52 -13.75 21.55
CA LEU A 598 6.44 -15.12 22.02
C LEU A 598 7.82 -15.71 22.31
N ALA A 599 8.90 -15.02 21.92
CA ALA A 599 10.26 -15.56 21.86
C ALA A 599 10.30 -16.91 21.14
N GLN A 600 9.58 -17.03 20.00
CA GLN A 600 9.42 -18.32 19.29
C GLN A 600 10.78 -18.96 18.98
N TRP A 601 10.83 -20.30 18.99
CA TRP A 601 12.08 -21.05 18.82
C TRP A 601 12.67 -20.96 17.43
N GLY A 602 11.83 -21.17 16.39
CA GLY A 602 12.23 -21.13 15.00
C GLY A 602 12.16 -19.73 14.41
N GLU A 603 12.89 -19.51 13.32
CA GLU A 603 12.72 -18.30 12.51
C GLU A 603 11.34 -18.31 11.83
N TRP A 604 10.93 -17.15 11.34
CA TRP A 604 9.67 -17.02 10.63
C TRP A 604 9.66 -17.82 9.32
N ASP A 605 8.56 -18.53 9.11
CA ASP A 605 8.22 -19.26 7.87
C ASP A 605 6.88 -18.74 7.35
N HIS A 606 6.87 -18.14 6.16
CA HIS A 606 5.66 -17.58 5.56
C HIS A 606 4.63 -18.65 5.16
N ASP A 607 5.05 -19.91 5.02
CA ASP A 607 4.20 -21.06 4.71
C ASP A 607 3.63 -21.76 5.95
N ALA A 608 3.92 -21.23 7.15
CA ALA A 608 3.43 -21.74 8.43
C ALA A 608 2.84 -20.62 9.28
N SER A 609 1.96 -20.95 10.22
CA SER A 609 1.60 -20.00 11.29
C SER A 609 2.82 -19.73 12.17
N ILE A 610 2.89 -18.54 12.82
CA ILE A 610 3.87 -18.34 13.88
C ILE A 610 3.70 -19.42 14.95
N ASP A 611 4.74 -19.67 15.72
CA ASP A 611 4.78 -20.80 16.67
C ASP A 611 3.92 -20.55 17.91
N TRP A 612 2.61 -20.62 17.73
CA TRP A 612 1.64 -20.48 18.84
C TRP A 612 1.79 -21.55 19.90
N ASP A 613 2.42 -22.68 19.60
CA ASP A 613 2.65 -23.77 20.56
C ASP A 613 3.65 -23.36 21.65
N CYS A 614 4.49 -22.36 21.42
CA CYS A 614 5.31 -21.73 22.46
C CYS A 614 4.51 -21.37 23.70
N LEU A 615 3.26 -20.94 23.53
CA LEU A 615 2.38 -20.56 24.63
C LEU A 615 1.92 -21.74 25.51
N ASN A 616 2.20 -22.98 25.14
CA ASN A 616 2.03 -24.12 26.04
C ASN A 616 3.09 -24.13 27.16
N TRP A 617 4.18 -23.40 26.99
CA TRP A 617 5.29 -23.30 27.94
C TRP A 617 5.17 -21.99 28.75
N GLN A 618 5.34 -22.11 30.05
CA GLN A 618 5.17 -20.97 30.96
C GLN A 618 6.15 -19.84 30.64
N GLU A 619 7.37 -20.17 30.33
CA GLU A 619 8.48 -19.26 30.08
C GLU A 619 8.20 -18.32 28.91
N HIS A 620 7.60 -18.82 27.85
CA HIS A 620 7.21 -18.03 26.68
C HIS A 620 6.00 -17.12 26.97
N ARG A 621 4.99 -17.60 27.73
CA ARG A 621 3.89 -16.77 28.21
C ARG A 621 4.39 -15.63 29.10
N GLN A 622 5.45 -15.86 29.88
CA GLN A 622 6.04 -14.85 30.74
C GLN A 622 6.72 -13.74 29.91
N VAL A 623 7.39 -14.07 28.80
CA VAL A 623 7.92 -13.05 27.88
C VAL A 623 6.79 -12.26 27.24
N GLN A 624 5.74 -12.92 26.75
CA GLN A 624 4.56 -12.25 26.19
C GLN A 624 3.93 -11.28 27.21
N THR A 625 3.74 -11.74 28.44
CA THR A 625 3.23 -10.90 29.53
C THR A 625 4.11 -9.67 29.76
N MET A 626 5.45 -9.85 29.72
CA MET A 626 6.38 -8.74 29.88
C MET A 626 6.25 -7.72 28.76
N VAL A 627 6.09 -8.15 27.50
CA VAL A 627 5.92 -7.25 26.36
C VAL A 627 4.62 -6.44 26.49
N ALA A 628 3.53 -7.08 26.88
CA ALA A 628 2.25 -6.40 27.13
C ALA A 628 2.35 -5.36 28.25
N ASP A 629 2.96 -5.72 29.38
CA ASP A 629 3.18 -4.81 30.51
C ASP A 629 4.15 -3.68 30.14
N LEU A 630 5.17 -3.96 29.33
CA LEU A 630 6.12 -2.96 28.84
C LEU A 630 5.44 -1.94 27.89
N ASN A 631 4.53 -2.38 27.03
CA ASN A 631 3.71 -1.49 26.21
C ASN A 631 2.78 -0.60 27.06
N ALA A 632 2.19 -1.17 28.12
CA ALA A 632 1.37 -0.39 29.06
C ALA A 632 2.22 0.64 29.81
N PHE A 633 3.41 0.24 30.29
CA PHE A 633 4.38 1.11 30.93
C PHE A 633 4.84 2.23 30.01
N TYR A 634 5.19 1.92 28.77
CA TYR A 634 5.60 2.88 27.74
C TYR A 634 4.53 3.96 27.52
N LYS A 635 3.28 3.56 27.30
CA LYS A 635 2.17 4.52 27.11
C LYS A 635 1.94 5.42 28.32
N ALA A 636 2.13 4.90 29.53
CA ALA A 636 1.91 5.63 30.78
C ALA A 636 3.03 6.63 31.14
N HIS A 637 4.20 6.52 30.52
CA HIS A 637 5.37 7.33 30.87
C HIS A 637 5.84 8.22 29.71
N PRO A 638 5.38 9.49 29.64
CA PRO A 638 5.76 10.43 28.59
C PRO A 638 7.27 10.65 28.42
N ALA A 639 8.06 10.41 29.47
CA ALA A 639 9.51 10.43 29.38
C ALA A 639 10.07 9.50 28.30
N LEU A 640 9.37 8.41 27.93
CA LEU A 640 9.83 7.42 26.97
C LEU A 640 9.49 7.74 25.52
N TRP A 641 8.62 8.75 25.26
CA TRP A 641 8.13 9.00 23.90
C TRP A 641 7.91 10.47 23.53
N SER A 642 7.74 11.38 24.49
CA SER A 642 7.34 12.76 24.19
C SER A 642 8.49 13.63 23.64
N GLN A 643 9.74 13.19 23.76
CA GLN A 643 10.94 13.84 23.22
C GLN A 643 11.87 12.82 22.54
N ASP A 644 11.30 11.90 21.76
CA ASP A 644 12.09 10.88 21.05
C ASP A 644 13.05 11.47 19.99
N PHE A 645 12.73 12.62 19.45
CA PHE A 645 13.46 13.25 18.35
C PHE A 645 14.19 14.53 18.77
N ASP A 646 14.25 14.81 20.08
CA ASP A 646 14.96 15.96 20.63
C ASP A 646 16.07 15.48 21.59
N PRO A 647 17.33 15.94 21.45
CA PRO A 647 18.42 15.62 22.36
C PRO A 647 18.11 15.91 23.83
N ALA A 648 17.20 16.84 24.14
CA ALA A 648 16.75 17.15 25.48
C ALA A 648 16.04 15.95 26.18
N GLY A 649 15.54 15.00 25.40
CA GLY A 649 14.86 13.79 25.88
C GLY A 649 15.79 12.70 26.42
N PHE A 650 17.12 12.86 26.31
CA PHE A 650 18.07 11.83 26.68
C PHE A 650 19.33 12.41 27.34
N GLN A 651 19.86 11.75 28.35
CA GLN A 651 21.17 12.05 28.92
C GLN A 651 21.86 10.77 29.41
N TRP A 652 23.11 10.56 29.02
CA TRP A 652 23.91 9.50 29.59
C TRP A 652 24.12 9.72 31.10
N LEU A 653 23.98 8.67 31.89
CA LEU A 653 24.48 8.58 33.28
C LEU A 653 25.83 7.87 33.29
N THR A 654 25.90 6.68 32.67
CA THR A 654 27.14 5.92 32.45
C THR A 654 27.06 5.22 31.11
N SER A 655 28.01 5.51 30.22
CA SER A 655 28.05 4.96 28.84
C SER A 655 29.26 4.07 28.56
N ASP A 656 30.21 3.99 29.51
CA ASP A 656 31.55 3.43 29.31
C ASP A 656 31.90 2.27 30.24
N ASP A 657 30.91 1.71 30.96
CA ASP A 657 31.13 0.59 31.89
C ASP A 657 31.12 -0.77 31.18
N ALA A 658 32.07 -0.93 30.27
CA ALA A 658 32.23 -2.15 29.48
C ALA A 658 32.61 -3.38 30.33
N ASP A 659 33.33 -3.19 31.42
CA ASP A 659 33.75 -4.29 32.30
C ASP A 659 32.56 -5.00 32.98
N HIS A 660 31.50 -4.27 33.27
CA HIS A 660 30.25 -4.83 33.79
C HIS A 660 29.21 -5.13 32.71
N ASN A 661 29.46 -4.79 31.44
CA ASN A 661 28.46 -4.80 30.35
C ASN A 661 27.18 -4.03 30.69
N THR A 662 27.35 -2.90 31.41
CA THR A 662 26.24 -2.07 31.83
C THR A 662 26.27 -0.70 31.18
N LEU A 663 25.11 -0.14 31.02
CA LEU A 663 24.91 1.25 30.61
C LEU A 663 23.73 1.84 31.36
N SER A 664 23.74 3.14 31.59
CA SER A 664 22.61 3.83 32.21
C SER A 664 22.41 5.22 31.62
N PHE A 665 21.17 5.63 31.53
CA PHE A 665 20.77 6.91 30.93
C PHE A 665 19.45 7.42 31.52
N LEU A 666 19.20 8.70 31.34
CA LEU A 666 17.92 9.34 31.61
C LEU A 666 17.07 9.43 30.36
N ARG A 667 15.77 9.19 30.51
CA ARG A 667 14.74 9.62 29.60
C ARG A 667 13.96 10.74 30.26
N ILE A 668 13.73 11.81 29.48
CA ILE A 668 13.15 13.06 29.99
C ILE A 668 11.98 13.44 29.08
N GLY A 669 10.81 13.64 29.66
CA GLY A 669 9.62 14.08 28.97
C GLY A 669 9.53 15.61 28.83
N THR A 670 8.62 16.07 27.98
CA THR A 670 8.40 17.51 27.68
C THR A 670 7.98 18.32 28.91
N LYS A 671 7.40 17.70 29.92
CA LYS A 671 7.00 18.33 31.19
C LYS A 671 7.99 18.09 32.35
N GLY A 672 9.16 17.55 32.04
CA GLY A 672 10.21 17.28 32.97
C GLY A 672 10.08 15.92 33.70
N GLU A 673 9.16 15.05 33.31
CA GLU A 673 9.11 13.68 33.81
C GLU A 673 10.43 12.99 33.51
N THR A 674 11.00 12.32 34.52
CA THR A 674 12.31 11.70 34.41
C THR A 674 12.26 10.23 34.78
N LEU A 675 12.89 9.39 33.98
CA LEU A 675 13.18 7.99 34.29
C LEU A 675 14.68 7.75 34.12
N ALA A 676 15.29 7.10 35.08
CA ALA A 676 16.63 6.54 34.94
C ALA A 676 16.49 5.08 34.54
N VAL A 677 17.19 4.70 33.47
CA VAL A 677 17.23 3.33 32.95
C VAL A 677 18.60 2.75 33.18
N VAL A 678 18.65 1.58 33.79
CA VAL A 678 19.90 0.84 34.04
C VAL A 678 19.79 -0.50 33.32
N VAL A 679 20.71 -0.75 32.41
CA VAL A 679 20.75 -1.95 31.57
C VAL A 679 21.98 -2.78 31.99
N ASN A 680 21.78 -4.07 32.22
CA ASN A 680 22.87 -5.02 32.43
C ASN A 680 22.74 -6.15 31.36
N PHE A 681 23.69 -6.20 30.47
CA PHE A 681 23.81 -7.26 29.46
C PHE A 681 24.85 -8.33 29.84
N SER A 682 25.36 -8.35 31.11
CA SER A 682 26.20 -9.43 31.57
C SER A 682 25.37 -10.63 32.05
N GLY A 683 25.99 -11.81 32.11
CA GLY A 683 25.40 -13.00 32.71
C GLY A 683 25.42 -13.01 34.22
N GLU A 684 25.90 -11.94 34.87
CA GLU A 684 26.05 -11.79 36.33
C GLU A 684 25.16 -10.68 36.84
N ALA A 685 24.55 -10.88 37.99
CA ALA A 685 23.86 -9.82 38.71
C ALA A 685 24.88 -8.97 39.51
N TRP A 686 24.77 -7.65 39.43
CA TRP A 686 25.67 -6.73 40.12
C TRP A 686 25.03 -6.20 41.39
N SER A 687 25.43 -6.73 42.55
CA SER A 687 25.02 -6.21 43.86
C SER A 687 25.81 -4.95 44.21
N ASP A 688 25.19 -4.03 44.94
CA ASP A 688 25.81 -2.75 45.35
C ASP A 688 26.32 -1.92 44.15
N TYR A 689 25.75 -2.10 42.97
CA TYR A 689 26.12 -1.35 41.78
C TYR A 689 25.74 0.13 41.96
N GLN A 690 26.74 1.01 41.81
CA GLN A 690 26.55 2.43 42.01
C GLN A 690 26.01 3.08 40.75
N VAL A 691 24.84 3.72 40.84
CA VAL A 691 24.16 4.44 39.75
C VAL A 691 24.25 5.94 40.00
N ALA A 692 24.71 6.69 39.01
CA ALA A 692 24.70 8.15 39.03
C ALA A 692 23.26 8.67 38.86
N LEU A 693 22.84 9.67 39.63
CA LEU A 693 21.48 10.20 39.62
C LEU A 693 21.50 11.75 39.59
N PRO A 694 20.53 12.38 38.90
CA PRO A 694 20.49 13.85 38.76
C PRO A 694 20.01 14.56 40.01
N THR A 695 19.20 13.89 40.85
CA THR A 695 18.59 14.45 42.07
C THR A 695 18.78 13.52 43.25
N GLY A 696 18.90 14.12 44.42
CA GLY A 696 18.89 13.38 45.70
C GLY A 696 17.48 13.03 46.18
N GLY A 697 17.40 12.34 47.31
CA GLY A 697 16.14 11.89 47.89
C GLY A 697 15.71 10.52 47.40
N LYS A 698 14.42 10.25 47.52
CA LYS A 698 13.90 8.91 47.27
C LYS A 698 13.72 8.65 45.78
N TRP A 699 14.13 7.46 45.36
CA TRP A 699 13.90 6.88 44.05
C TRP A 699 13.22 5.52 44.19
N THR A 700 12.33 5.19 43.30
CA THR A 700 11.58 3.94 43.32
C THR A 700 11.76 3.19 41.99
N GLU A 701 12.04 1.89 42.07
CA GLU A 701 11.96 0.99 40.92
C GLU A 701 10.51 0.86 40.49
N VAL A 702 10.22 1.25 39.23
CA VAL A 702 8.87 1.27 38.68
C VAL A 702 8.64 0.18 37.66
N PHE A 703 9.71 -0.41 37.11
CA PHE A 703 9.67 -1.57 36.22
C PHE A 703 11.02 -2.31 36.27
N THR A 704 10.98 -3.64 36.24
CA THR A 704 12.15 -4.50 36.05
C THR A 704 11.79 -5.69 35.18
N THR A 705 12.70 -6.08 34.26
CA THR A 705 12.53 -7.29 33.46
C THR A 705 12.76 -8.57 34.23
N ASP A 706 13.26 -8.48 35.45
CA ASP A 706 13.64 -9.62 36.31
C ASP A 706 12.55 -10.05 37.31
N ASP A 707 11.37 -9.43 37.24
CA ASP A 707 10.20 -9.84 38.04
C ASP A 707 9.85 -11.33 37.75
N ALA A 708 9.54 -12.08 38.82
CA ALA A 708 9.16 -13.49 38.74
C ALA A 708 7.98 -13.74 37.76
N LYS A 709 7.06 -12.78 37.62
CA LYS A 709 5.95 -12.89 36.67
C LYS A 709 6.41 -12.93 35.19
N TYR A 710 7.63 -12.46 34.92
CA TYR A 710 8.27 -12.50 33.58
C TYR A 710 9.30 -13.63 33.45
N GLY A 711 9.44 -14.49 34.49
CA GLY A 711 10.43 -15.56 34.50
C GLY A 711 11.84 -15.11 34.90
N GLY A 712 11.96 -13.96 35.53
CA GLY A 712 13.21 -13.46 36.11
C GLY A 712 13.54 -14.10 37.46
N SER A 713 14.66 -13.67 38.06
CA SER A 713 15.16 -14.13 39.36
C SER A 713 14.51 -13.43 40.57
N ASP A 714 13.55 -12.53 40.30
CA ASP A 714 12.79 -11.77 41.31
C ASP A 714 13.65 -10.79 42.13
N ILE A 715 14.65 -10.20 41.48
CA ILE A 715 15.47 -9.15 42.08
C ILE A 715 14.75 -7.81 41.99
N HIS A 716 14.48 -7.20 43.12
CA HIS A 716 13.81 -5.90 43.24
C HIS A 716 14.59 -4.95 44.19
N ASN A 717 14.58 -3.67 43.82
CA ASN A 717 15.22 -2.62 44.60
C ASN A 717 14.23 -1.83 45.48
N GLY A 718 12.93 -1.89 45.15
CA GLY A 718 11.92 -1.11 45.87
C GLY A 718 12.20 0.40 45.81
N THR A 719 12.03 1.07 47.00
CA THR A 719 12.38 2.48 47.18
C THR A 719 13.71 2.60 47.92
N PHE A 720 14.59 3.45 47.43
CA PHE A 720 15.92 3.69 48.01
C PHE A 720 16.27 5.18 48.04
N GLU A 721 17.30 5.57 48.74
CA GLU A 721 17.76 6.95 48.91
C GLU A 721 18.94 7.24 47.99
N ALA A 722 18.85 8.28 47.17
CA ALA A 722 19.98 8.84 46.44
C ALA A 722 20.69 9.86 47.34
N VAL A 723 21.95 9.58 47.64
CA VAL A 723 22.77 10.37 48.56
C VAL A 723 23.69 11.33 47.82
N GLU A 724 24.04 12.45 48.45
CA GLU A 724 24.99 13.42 47.93
C GLU A 724 26.38 12.77 47.78
N GLY A 725 26.97 12.94 46.62
CA GLY A 725 28.28 12.41 46.30
C GLY A 725 28.44 12.36 44.77
N GLU A 726 29.42 13.10 44.24
CA GLU A 726 29.66 13.16 42.78
C GLU A 726 30.06 11.78 42.25
N TYR A 727 29.32 11.30 41.25
CA TYR A 727 29.60 10.07 40.54
C TYR A 727 29.24 10.25 39.07
N HIS A 728 30.17 9.96 38.16
CA HIS A 728 30.00 10.18 36.70
C HIS A 728 29.42 11.56 36.35
N SER A 729 30.00 12.62 37.01
CA SER A 729 29.58 14.01 36.83
C SER A 729 28.12 14.31 37.24
N ARG A 730 27.51 13.46 38.06
CA ARG A 730 26.20 13.72 38.67
C ARG A 730 26.37 13.97 40.19
N PRO A 731 25.56 14.88 40.76
CA PRO A 731 25.71 15.29 42.13
C PRO A 731 25.26 14.24 43.15
N PHE A 732 24.46 13.26 42.74
CA PHE A 732 23.92 12.22 43.62
C PHE A 732 24.17 10.83 43.00
N SER A 733 24.15 9.83 43.87
CA SER A 733 24.24 8.42 43.47
C SER A 733 23.50 7.52 44.47
N ALA A 734 23.18 6.32 44.02
CA ALA A 734 22.62 5.28 44.86
C ALA A 734 23.26 3.93 44.55
N LYS A 735 23.21 3.00 45.48
CA LYS A 735 23.58 1.61 45.26
C LYS A 735 22.32 0.77 45.10
N ILE A 736 22.29 0.01 44.05
CA ILE A 736 21.18 -0.89 43.71
C ILE A 736 21.72 -2.27 43.30
N THR A 737 20.85 -3.26 43.21
CA THR A 737 21.17 -4.53 42.56
C THR A 737 20.62 -4.51 41.15
N VAL A 738 21.50 -4.73 40.16
CA VAL A 738 21.09 -4.81 38.73
C VAL A 738 21.09 -6.27 38.31
N PRO A 739 19.92 -6.83 37.94
CA PRO A 739 19.81 -8.26 37.63
C PRO A 739 20.62 -8.65 36.39
N ALA A 740 21.04 -9.92 36.32
CA ALA A 740 21.70 -10.47 35.12
C ALA A 740 20.80 -10.43 33.89
N LEU A 741 21.33 -10.02 32.75
CA LEU A 741 20.55 -9.89 31.50
C LEU A 741 19.23 -9.16 31.73
N GLY A 742 19.27 -8.04 32.49
CA GLY A 742 18.09 -7.35 32.96
C GLY A 742 18.14 -5.83 32.81
N VAL A 743 16.96 -5.22 32.83
CA VAL A 743 16.79 -3.77 32.74
C VAL A 743 15.89 -3.29 33.89
N VAL A 744 16.29 -2.20 34.52
CA VAL A 744 15.59 -1.60 35.64
C VAL A 744 15.23 -0.15 35.29
N PHE A 745 13.99 0.25 35.51
CA PHE A 745 13.51 1.63 35.37
C PHE A 745 13.27 2.24 36.75
N LEU A 746 13.89 3.38 36.99
CA LEU A 746 13.85 4.09 38.26
C LEU A 746 13.21 5.46 38.10
N LYS A 747 12.36 5.84 39.03
CA LYS A 747 11.67 7.13 39.02
C LYS A 747 11.92 7.87 40.32
N PRO A 748 12.23 9.21 40.29
CA PRO A 748 12.29 9.99 41.53
C PRO A 748 10.89 10.09 42.14
N GLU A 749 10.81 10.04 43.47
CA GLU A 749 9.58 10.39 44.20
C GLU A 749 9.48 11.93 44.29
N ASP A 750 8.25 12.47 44.13
CA ASP A 750 7.94 13.90 44.21
C ASP A 750 8.23 14.50 45.58
#